data_701fa2835349e27b66360ff6fef4408e
#
_entry.id   701fa2835349e27b66360ff6fef4408e
#
_cell.length_a   1.000
_cell.length_b   1.000
_cell.length_c   1.000
_cell.angle_alpha   90.00
_cell.angle_beta   90.00
_cell.angle_gamma   90.00
#
_symmetry.space_group_name_H-M   'P 1'
#
loop_
_entity.id
_entity.type
_entity.pdbx_description
1 polymer ?
#
loop_
_entity_poly.entity_id
_entity_poly.type
_entity_poly.pdbx_seq_one_letter_code
_entity_poly.pdbx_strand_id
1 'polypeptide(L)'
;MTDLNFVDEAVERIGRTPDAVIPVLQALQDHYGYLPEEALRRICATTQITPAALAGVSTFYDMFRHAPVGKHIVQVCHGTACHVGGAERVEDALRRHLRIPEDSDTDAGRQFTIERVACLGCCTLAPVVRIAEETTGYATPEKVPATIRDFLARPPSAAQTGPERVHRPTARDTRPAAAKGPEIKVCLDSCCLAKGTDRVFHALQQSVALSGANATVKRVGCVGACYRTPMVEVAVPGRSSVTYTGMTLSEADNLVRAHCRPRGLVRRLSQLWTRGMDGLLLEDGGAALPLQPLMASRELPGEQAFFHRQVHIAMEHYGRLDPLDLDEYLAHEGFVALGKCLGAEGSHCVAQVSKAAVSPTFKSAGCGDAQHAAASPSLAGLETGATLLPPEEIIKTIEVSGLRGRGGAGFPTGQKWRLVRQQAEATKYVICNGDEGDPGAFMDRMILESFPYRVIEGLAIAAVAVGAHEAIFYVRHEYPQALRRVRAALAECERRGWVGDRLLGRNYPLRISIKEGAGAVVCGEETALIASVEGRRGMPRLRPPFPAQSGLWGKPTLINNVETLAMVPWIIRHGGEAFAGIGTASSKGTKVFSLAGKVRRAGLIEIPMGTTLRQIVEEIGGGVAAGRRFKAVQIGGPSGGCVPARLADTPVDYESLRDIGAIMGSGGMVVLDDTACMVDIARYFLQFTQNQSCGKCTFCRIGTKRMLELLNRLCSGKATRKHLQELEQLAPQVAEGSLCGLGKTAPNPVLTTLRYFRDEYEAHLQGRCPAGKCTALIKYRVRDNCTGCTICAQHCPVDAIPMTPYARHVIDLEKCTRCDSCRQVCPYGAVEVV
;
A
#
# COMPACT_ATOMS: atom_id res chain seq x y z
N MET A 1 36.34 -14.61 -4.73
CA MET A 1 36.30 -14.49 -6.21
C MET A 1 34.83 -14.50 -6.61
N THR A 2 34.43 -13.60 -7.49
CA THR A 2 33.05 -13.54 -8.01
C THR A 2 32.81 -14.76 -8.89
N ASP A 3 31.71 -15.47 -8.66
CA ASP A 3 31.32 -16.63 -9.51
C ASP A 3 30.76 -16.13 -10.86
N LEU A 4 31.65 -16.03 -11.85
CA LEU A 4 31.25 -15.51 -13.17
C LEU A 4 30.38 -16.52 -13.98
N ASN A 5 30.32 -17.81 -13.59
CA ASN A 5 29.43 -18.77 -14.26
C ASN A 5 27.96 -18.39 -14.05
N PHE A 6 27.61 -17.93 -12.84
CA PHE A 6 26.26 -17.44 -12.57
C PHE A 6 25.86 -16.26 -13.48
N VAL A 7 26.83 -15.37 -13.81
CA VAL A 7 26.58 -14.25 -14.71
C VAL A 7 26.19 -14.74 -16.09
N ASP A 8 26.93 -15.74 -16.62
CA ASP A 8 26.66 -16.32 -17.93
C ASP A 8 25.30 -17.04 -17.96
N GLU A 9 24.98 -17.82 -16.93
CA GLU A 9 23.67 -18.48 -16.79
C GLU A 9 22.52 -17.44 -16.70
N ALA A 10 22.69 -16.38 -15.95
CA ALA A 10 21.69 -15.31 -15.83
C ALA A 10 21.46 -14.62 -17.19
N VAL A 11 22.52 -14.29 -17.90
CA VAL A 11 22.46 -13.68 -19.23
C VAL A 11 21.80 -14.61 -20.24
N GLU A 12 22.11 -15.91 -20.22
CA GLU A 12 21.50 -16.88 -21.12
C GLU A 12 19.99 -17.07 -20.87
N ARG A 13 19.60 -17.11 -19.63
CA ARG A 13 18.20 -17.25 -19.22
C ARG A 13 17.36 -15.99 -19.50
N ILE A 14 17.91 -14.80 -19.26
CA ILE A 14 17.15 -13.54 -19.29
C ILE A 14 17.22 -12.88 -20.66
N GLY A 15 18.38 -12.90 -21.31
CA GLY A 15 18.59 -12.32 -22.62
C GLY A 15 19.85 -11.46 -22.72
N ARG A 16 20.24 -11.13 -23.96
CA ARG A 16 21.47 -10.41 -24.30
C ARG A 16 21.23 -9.02 -24.91
N THR A 17 19.96 -8.65 -25.08
CA THR A 17 19.52 -7.38 -25.66
C THR A 17 19.50 -6.25 -24.63
N PRO A 18 19.53 -4.99 -25.02
CA PRO A 18 19.58 -3.85 -24.08
C PRO A 18 18.42 -3.79 -23.10
N ASP A 19 17.24 -4.30 -23.43
CA ASP A 19 16.06 -4.36 -22.55
C ASP A 19 16.18 -5.39 -21.40
N ALA A 20 17.16 -6.30 -21.49
CA ALA A 20 17.47 -7.28 -20.44
C ALA A 20 18.30 -6.67 -19.28
N VAL A 21 18.81 -5.44 -19.38
CA VAL A 21 19.75 -4.88 -18.40
C VAL A 21 19.20 -4.87 -16.99
N ILE A 22 17.96 -4.40 -16.78
CA ILE A 22 17.35 -4.34 -15.43
C ILE A 22 17.15 -5.74 -14.84
N PRO A 23 16.50 -6.69 -15.53
CA PRO A 23 16.33 -8.07 -15.02
C PRO A 23 17.66 -8.80 -14.76
N VAL A 24 18.69 -8.58 -15.58
CA VAL A 24 20.02 -9.18 -15.36
C VAL A 24 20.65 -8.60 -14.09
N LEU A 25 20.63 -7.27 -13.91
CA LEU A 25 21.15 -6.62 -12.70
C LEU A 25 20.38 -7.05 -11.45
N GLN A 26 19.06 -7.23 -11.53
CA GLN A 26 18.25 -7.76 -10.43
C GLN A 26 18.70 -9.17 -10.05
N ALA A 27 18.86 -10.06 -11.02
CA ALA A 27 19.32 -11.43 -10.77
C ALA A 27 20.74 -11.48 -10.13
N LEU A 28 21.64 -10.59 -10.57
CA LEU A 28 22.98 -10.49 -9.97
C LEU A 28 22.91 -10.00 -8.53
N GLN A 29 22.12 -8.95 -8.27
CA GLN A 29 22.00 -8.40 -6.91
C GLN A 29 21.33 -9.39 -5.95
N ASP A 30 20.34 -10.15 -6.40
CA ASP A 30 19.72 -11.21 -5.61
C ASP A 30 20.74 -12.33 -5.25
N HIS A 31 21.68 -12.61 -6.16
CA HIS A 31 22.68 -13.65 -5.94
C HIS A 31 23.86 -13.19 -5.07
N TYR A 32 24.42 -12.02 -5.34
CA TYR A 32 25.62 -11.52 -4.65
C TYR A 32 25.29 -10.57 -3.48
N GLY A 33 24.05 -10.07 -3.35
CA GLY A 33 23.68 -9.03 -2.42
C GLY A 33 24.06 -7.60 -2.86
N TYR A 34 24.88 -7.47 -3.91
CA TYR A 34 25.33 -6.21 -4.53
C TYR A 34 25.79 -6.47 -5.96
N LEU A 35 26.20 -5.45 -6.68
CA LEU A 35 26.70 -5.56 -8.06
C LEU A 35 28.25 -5.56 -8.11
N PRO A 36 28.93 -6.72 -8.14
CA PRO A 36 30.40 -6.79 -8.26
C PRO A 36 30.87 -6.21 -9.59
N GLU A 37 31.94 -5.43 -9.59
CA GLU A 37 32.50 -4.81 -10.80
C GLU A 37 32.88 -5.86 -11.86
N GLU A 38 33.46 -6.99 -11.44
CA GLU A 38 33.83 -8.10 -12.34
C GLU A 38 32.62 -8.68 -13.08
N ALA A 39 31.47 -8.83 -12.35
CA ALA A 39 30.21 -9.29 -12.94
C ALA A 39 29.66 -8.27 -13.95
N LEU A 40 29.72 -6.96 -13.63
CA LEU A 40 29.30 -5.89 -14.55
C LEU A 40 30.16 -5.87 -15.83
N ARG A 41 31.46 -6.05 -15.71
CA ARG A 41 32.38 -6.18 -16.87
C ARG A 41 32.05 -7.42 -17.71
N ARG A 42 31.70 -8.55 -17.07
CA ARG A 42 31.31 -9.79 -17.78
C ARG A 42 30.06 -9.60 -18.60
N ILE A 43 29.02 -8.94 -18.05
CA ILE A 43 27.79 -8.59 -18.80
C ILE A 43 28.13 -7.83 -20.08
N CYS A 44 28.93 -6.76 -19.98
CA CYS A 44 29.30 -5.97 -21.14
C CYS A 44 30.08 -6.77 -22.20
N ALA A 45 30.87 -7.76 -21.78
CA ALA A 45 31.64 -8.62 -22.69
C ALA A 45 30.78 -9.69 -23.41
N THR A 46 29.65 -10.11 -22.80
CA THR A 46 28.83 -11.23 -23.28
C THR A 46 27.48 -10.84 -23.85
N THR A 47 27.11 -9.55 -23.76
CA THR A 47 25.82 -9.03 -24.20
C THR A 47 25.98 -7.81 -25.13
N GLN A 48 24.83 -7.33 -25.66
CA GLN A 48 24.76 -6.06 -26.42
C GLN A 48 24.62 -4.84 -25.49
N ILE A 49 24.68 -5.02 -24.17
CA ILE A 49 24.56 -3.96 -23.17
C ILE A 49 25.89 -3.21 -23.10
N THR A 50 25.89 -1.92 -23.46
CA THR A 50 27.09 -1.10 -23.39
C THR A 50 27.47 -0.70 -21.98
N PRO A 51 28.77 -0.48 -21.65
CA PRO A 51 29.17 -0.01 -20.32
C PRO A 51 28.46 1.27 -19.87
N ALA A 52 28.22 2.21 -20.80
CA ALA A 52 27.50 3.45 -20.51
C ALA A 52 26.01 3.21 -20.15
N ALA A 53 25.34 2.30 -20.85
CA ALA A 53 23.96 1.92 -20.54
C ALA A 53 23.90 1.21 -19.18
N LEU A 54 24.80 0.24 -18.95
CA LEU A 54 24.89 -0.51 -17.71
C LEU A 54 25.13 0.40 -16.48
N ALA A 55 26.17 1.24 -16.54
CA ALA A 55 26.48 2.21 -15.49
C ALA A 55 25.32 3.19 -15.29
N GLY A 56 24.73 3.65 -16.38
CA GLY A 56 23.58 4.55 -16.34
C GLY A 56 22.37 3.97 -15.66
N VAL A 57 22.09 2.69 -15.82
CA VAL A 57 20.95 1.99 -15.17
C VAL A 57 21.28 1.64 -13.72
N SER A 58 22.44 1.03 -13.47
CA SER A 58 22.83 0.58 -12.14
C SER A 58 23.02 1.70 -11.11
N THR A 59 23.27 2.93 -11.55
CA THR A 59 23.41 4.12 -10.69
C THR A 59 22.14 4.99 -10.63
N PHE A 60 21.13 4.68 -11.44
CA PHE A 60 19.89 5.46 -11.49
C PHE A 60 18.79 4.89 -10.58
N TYR A 61 18.70 3.58 -10.49
CA TYR A 61 17.65 2.91 -9.72
C TYR A 61 18.12 2.61 -8.30
N ASP A 62 17.32 3.02 -7.31
CA ASP A 62 17.65 2.92 -5.88
C ASP A 62 17.85 1.48 -5.38
N MET A 63 17.32 0.49 -6.11
CA MET A 63 17.46 -0.92 -5.79
C MET A 63 18.92 -1.39 -5.86
N PHE A 64 19.72 -0.85 -6.79
CA PHE A 64 21.03 -1.38 -7.09
C PHE A 64 22.13 -0.86 -6.16
N ARG A 65 22.92 -1.77 -5.61
CA ARG A 65 24.01 -1.51 -4.67
C ARG A 65 25.34 -1.90 -5.26
N HIS A 66 26.32 -1.01 -5.13
CA HIS A 66 27.69 -1.22 -5.61
C HIS A 66 28.68 -1.59 -4.50
N ALA A 67 28.23 -1.60 -3.24
CA ALA A 67 29.02 -2.01 -2.08
C ALA A 67 28.40 -3.26 -1.44
N PRO A 68 29.24 -4.16 -0.90
CA PRO A 68 28.77 -5.34 -0.17
C PRO A 68 27.90 -4.96 1.03
N VAL A 69 26.79 -5.67 1.21
CA VAL A 69 25.85 -5.50 2.33
C VAL A 69 26.12 -6.49 3.47
N GLY A 70 25.50 -6.25 4.61
CA GLY A 70 25.44 -7.23 5.70
C GLY A 70 24.52 -8.39 5.40
N LYS A 71 24.62 -9.43 6.23
CA LYS A 71 23.78 -10.64 6.11
C LYS A 71 22.28 -10.34 6.15
N HIS A 72 21.87 -9.32 6.90
CA HIS A 72 20.48 -8.89 7.07
C HIS A 72 20.32 -7.42 6.73
N ILE A 73 19.40 -7.10 5.83
CA ILE A 73 19.04 -5.73 5.49
C ILE A 73 17.88 -5.29 6.40
N VAL A 74 18.08 -4.18 7.11
CA VAL A 74 17.10 -3.52 7.97
C VAL A 74 16.57 -2.31 7.22
N GLN A 75 15.40 -2.45 6.63
CA GLN A 75 14.74 -1.37 5.90
C GLN A 75 13.90 -0.52 6.85
N VAL A 76 14.26 0.75 6.98
CA VAL A 76 13.52 1.73 7.78
C VAL A 76 12.63 2.57 6.85
N CYS A 77 11.33 2.51 7.08
CA CYS A 77 10.38 3.27 6.28
C CYS A 77 10.41 4.75 6.66
N HIS A 78 10.71 5.60 5.68
CA HIS A 78 10.67 7.05 5.79
C HIS A 78 9.46 7.66 5.05
N GLY A 79 8.39 6.88 4.83
CA GLY A 79 7.12 7.38 4.27
C GLY A 79 6.45 8.41 5.19
N THR A 80 5.51 9.19 4.65
CA THR A 80 4.88 10.33 5.36
C THR A 80 4.33 9.98 6.74
N ALA A 81 3.57 8.89 6.84
CA ALA A 81 3.02 8.44 8.12
C ALA A 81 4.13 8.04 9.10
N CYS A 82 5.21 7.40 8.61
CA CYS A 82 6.36 7.01 9.42
C CYS A 82 7.17 8.23 9.88
N HIS A 83 7.38 9.23 9.02
CA HIS A 83 8.00 10.50 9.38
C HIS A 83 7.22 11.22 10.49
N VAL A 84 5.90 11.36 10.33
CA VAL A 84 5.00 11.92 11.35
C VAL A 84 5.01 11.09 12.64
N GLY A 85 5.19 9.77 12.54
CA GLY A 85 5.33 8.82 13.65
C GLY A 85 6.71 8.84 14.32
N GLY A 86 7.74 9.46 13.72
CA GLY A 86 9.09 9.56 14.28
C GLY A 86 10.08 8.51 13.78
N ALA A 87 10.02 8.11 12.51
CA ALA A 87 10.91 7.12 11.90
C ALA A 87 12.40 7.47 12.03
N GLU A 88 12.77 8.76 11.96
CA GLU A 88 14.16 9.20 12.16
C GLU A 88 14.72 8.75 13.52
N ARG A 89 13.92 8.87 14.60
CA ARG A 89 14.33 8.42 15.94
C ARG A 89 14.52 6.91 16.04
N VAL A 90 13.70 6.16 15.30
CA VAL A 90 13.81 4.70 15.22
C VAL A 90 15.10 4.31 14.49
N GLU A 91 15.41 5.00 13.39
CA GLU A 91 16.67 4.78 12.66
C GLU A 91 17.89 5.11 13.52
N ASP A 92 17.88 6.25 14.21
CA ASP A 92 18.97 6.62 15.12
C ASP A 92 19.17 5.59 16.25
N ALA A 93 18.08 5.02 16.77
CA ALA A 93 18.14 3.96 17.77
C ALA A 93 18.70 2.66 17.18
N LEU A 94 18.33 2.30 15.96
CA LEU A 94 18.88 1.15 15.22
C LEU A 94 20.39 1.33 14.98
N ARG A 95 20.84 2.50 14.46
CA ARG A 95 22.25 2.78 14.23
C ARG A 95 23.08 2.65 15.50
N ARG A 96 22.60 3.23 16.61
CA ARG A 96 23.27 3.10 17.91
C ARG A 96 23.31 1.65 18.42
N HIS A 97 22.18 0.94 18.35
CA HIS A 97 22.09 -0.43 18.84
C HIS A 97 22.98 -1.40 18.04
N LEU A 98 23.02 -1.25 16.72
CA LEU A 98 23.82 -2.06 15.80
C LEU A 98 25.26 -1.55 15.64
N ARG A 99 25.62 -0.43 16.29
CA ARG A 99 26.95 0.21 16.24
C ARG A 99 27.40 0.53 14.82
N ILE A 100 26.48 1.01 13.97
CA ILE A 100 26.78 1.41 12.59
C ILE A 100 27.36 2.82 12.61
N PRO A 101 28.58 3.05 12.05
CA PRO A 101 29.20 4.37 11.95
C PRO A 101 28.35 5.38 11.18
N GLU A 102 28.56 6.67 11.42
CA GLU A 102 27.80 7.73 10.73
C GLU A 102 28.07 7.77 9.22
N ASP A 103 29.28 7.42 8.79
CA ASP A 103 29.74 7.37 7.41
C ASP A 103 29.47 6.03 6.70
N SER A 104 28.84 5.08 7.38
CA SER A 104 28.49 3.76 6.84
C SER A 104 27.01 3.47 6.98
N ASP A 105 26.51 2.57 6.18
CA ASP A 105 25.16 1.96 6.34
C ASP A 105 25.21 0.55 6.92
N THR A 106 26.41 -0.03 7.11
CA THR A 106 26.66 -1.42 7.48
C THR A 106 27.54 -1.50 8.70
N ASP A 107 27.23 -2.40 9.62
CA ASP A 107 28.06 -2.65 10.82
C ASP A 107 29.40 -3.31 10.49
N ALA A 108 30.39 -3.13 11.36
CA ALA A 108 31.76 -3.64 11.15
C ALA A 108 31.81 -5.17 10.95
N GLY A 109 30.88 -5.91 11.57
CA GLY A 109 30.77 -7.37 11.43
C GLY A 109 30.00 -7.82 10.20
N ARG A 110 29.50 -6.91 9.39
CA ARG A 110 28.62 -7.19 8.22
C ARG A 110 27.45 -8.12 8.55
N GLN A 111 26.85 -7.96 9.73
CA GLN A 111 25.63 -8.67 10.09
C GLN A 111 24.39 -7.91 9.63
N PHE A 112 24.41 -6.58 9.73
CA PHE A 112 23.28 -5.72 9.41
C PHE A 112 23.68 -4.55 8.52
N THR A 113 22.81 -4.27 7.52
CA THR A 113 22.84 -3.03 6.73
C THR A 113 21.53 -2.30 6.96
N ILE A 114 21.57 -1.00 7.32
CA ILE A 114 20.38 -0.15 7.38
C ILE A 114 20.14 0.49 6.01
N GLU A 115 18.92 0.35 5.54
CA GLU A 115 18.45 0.95 4.29
C GLU A 115 17.25 1.86 4.55
N ARG A 116 17.34 3.11 4.08
CA ARG A 116 16.20 4.02 4.06
C ARG A 116 15.32 3.71 2.85
N VAL A 117 14.04 3.38 3.09
CA VAL A 117 13.10 3.16 2.01
C VAL A 117 11.99 4.22 2.02
N ALA A 118 11.58 4.63 0.83
CA ALA A 118 10.56 5.67 0.67
C ALA A 118 9.22 5.29 1.28
N CYS A 119 8.74 4.07 1.04
CA CYS A 119 7.54 3.54 1.67
C CYS A 119 7.47 2.01 1.55
N LEU A 120 7.21 1.33 2.66
CA LEU A 120 6.94 -0.12 2.71
C LEU A 120 5.45 -0.46 2.49
N GLY A 121 4.60 0.53 2.25
CA GLY A 121 3.17 0.36 2.03
C GLY A 121 2.33 0.02 3.27
N CYS A 122 2.91 -0.07 4.47
CA CYS A 122 2.21 -0.37 5.72
C CYS A 122 1.95 0.89 6.56
N CYS A 123 1.52 1.99 5.94
CA CYS A 123 1.43 3.33 6.52
C CYS A 123 0.48 3.44 7.71
N THR A 124 -0.51 2.56 7.80
CA THR A 124 -1.43 2.46 8.94
C THR A 124 -0.77 1.93 10.22
N LEU A 125 0.43 1.37 10.11
CA LEU A 125 1.23 0.80 11.21
C LEU A 125 2.48 1.61 11.52
N ALA A 126 2.54 2.85 11.03
CA ALA A 126 3.72 3.72 11.17
C ALA A 126 4.12 3.98 12.64
N PRO A 127 5.43 4.06 12.95
CA PRO A 127 6.61 3.76 12.11
C PRO A 127 6.80 2.28 11.82
N VAL A 128 7.37 1.97 10.63
CA VAL A 128 7.51 0.60 10.14
C VAL A 128 8.99 0.30 9.86
N VAL A 129 9.43 -0.87 10.27
CA VAL A 129 10.75 -1.44 9.99
C VAL A 129 10.58 -2.83 9.40
N ARG A 130 11.36 -3.17 8.38
CA ARG A 130 11.41 -4.54 7.82
C ARG A 130 12.83 -5.08 7.93
N ILE A 131 12.98 -6.29 8.46
CA ILE A 131 14.25 -7.02 8.55
C ILE A 131 14.11 -8.29 7.72
N ALA A 132 14.87 -8.39 6.63
CA ALA A 132 14.65 -9.41 5.61
C ALA A 132 13.17 -9.42 5.16
N GLU A 133 12.43 -10.52 5.35
CA GLU A 133 11.01 -10.64 4.98
C GLU A 133 10.05 -10.21 6.11
N GLU A 134 10.54 -9.96 7.33
CA GLU A 134 9.69 -9.64 8.48
C GLU A 134 9.45 -8.15 8.61
N THR A 135 8.20 -7.72 8.51
CA THR A 135 7.79 -6.33 8.72
C THR A 135 7.21 -6.14 10.11
N THR A 136 7.71 -5.13 10.83
CA THR A 136 7.24 -4.75 12.18
C THR A 136 6.66 -3.34 12.15
N GLY A 137 5.41 -3.20 12.56
CA GLY A 137 4.75 -1.90 12.74
C GLY A 137 4.85 -1.35 14.16
N TYR A 138 4.50 -0.05 14.33
CA TYR A 138 4.58 0.69 15.60
C TYR A 138 5.95 0.59 16.27
N ALA A 139 6.99 0.66 15.45
CA ALA A 139 8.38 0.66 15.92
C ALA A 139 8.65 1.92 16.75
N THR A 140 9.30 1.74 17.90
CA THR A 140 9.77 2.84 18.76
C THR A 140 11.21 2.62 19.15
N PRO A 141 11.97 3.67 19.50
CA PRO A 141 13.34 3.53 19.92
C PRO A 141 13.55 2.49 21.05
N GLU A 142 12.62 2.41 21.99
CA GLU A 142 12.67 1.50 23.14
C GLU A 142 12.48 0.03 22.74
N LYS A 143 11.74 -0.22 21.67
CA LYS A 143 11.48 -1.57 21.16
C LYS A 143 12.61 -2.12 20.28
N VAL A 144 13.52 -1.27 19.79
CA VAL A 144 14.60 -1.66 18.87
C VAL A 144 15.42 -2.84 19.39
N PRO A 145 15.93 -2.85 20.66
CA PRO A 145 16.71 -3.98 21.16
C PRO A 145 15.94 -5.30 21.18
N ALA A 146 14.66 -5.24 21.56
CA ALA A 146 13.80 -6.41 21.58
C ALA A 146 13.53 -6.93 20.16
N THR A 147 13.24 -6.02 19.20
CA THR A 147 12.98 -6.37 17.80
C THR A 147 14.18 -7.11 17.18
N ILE A 148 15.39 -6.60 17.37
CA ILE A 148 16.61 -7.25 16.84
C ILE A 148 16.87 -8.60 17.52
N ARG A 149 16.77 -8.66 18.84
CA ARG A 149 16.94 -9.92 19.60
C ARG A 149 15.93 -10.98 19.15
N ASP A 150 14.66 -10.62 19.06
CA ASP A 150 13.58 -11.53 18.70
C ASP A 150 13.73 -12.03 17.24
N PHE A 151 14.23 -11.17 16.34
CA PHE A 151 14.58 -11.57 14.99
C PHE A 151 15.73 -12.61 14.98
N LEU A 152 16.81 -12.36 15.71
CA LEU A 152 17.96 -13.27 15.77
C LEU A 152 17.69 -14.60 16.49
N ALA A 153 16.76 -14.62 17.44
CA ALA A 153 16.39 -15.81 18.20
C ALA A 153 15.48 -16.78 17.41
N ARG A 154 14.89 -16.32 16.28
CA ARG A 154 14.04 -17.19 15.47
C ARG A 154 14.87 -18.11 14.60
N PRO A 155 14.49 -19.41 14.50
CA PRO A 155 15.05 -20.25 13.48
C PRO A 155 14.77 -19.60 12.11
N PRO A 156 15.68 -19.73 11.12
CA PRO A 156 15.43 -19.26 9.78
C PRO A 156 14.08 -19.82 9.36
N SER A 157 13.08 -18.96 9.18
CA SER A 157 11.82 -19.37 8.57
C SER A 157 12.21 -20.03 7.27
N ALA A 158 11.78 -21.28 7.05
CA ALA A 158 11.87 -21.91 5.73
C ALA A 158 11.20 -20.89 4.80
N ALA A 159 12.04 -20.14 4.12
CA ALA A 159 11.63 -18.93 3.42
C ALA A 159 10.38 -19.26 2.61
N GLN A 160 9.36 -18.44 2.70
CA GLN A 160 8.20 -18.48 1.79
C GLN A 160 8.66 -18.08 0.37
N THR A 161 9.81 -18.61 -0.04
CA THR A 161 10.47 -18.40 -1.34
C THR A 161 9.87 -19.24 -2.45
N GLY A 162 8.94 -20.15 -2.09
CA GLY A 162 8.17 -20.91 -3.08
C GLY A 162 6.98 -20.09 -3.61
N PRO A 163 6.49 -20.40 -4.82
CA PRO A 163 5.28 -19.79 -5.36
C PRO A 163 4.14 -19.99 -4.34
N GLU A 164 3.43 -18.92 -4.05
CA GLU A 164 2.25 -18.98 -3.17
C GLU A 164 1.26 -19.97 -3.77
N ARG A 165 0.87 -21.00 -2.99
CA ARG A 165 0.05 -22.08 -3.54
C ARG A 165 -1.35 -21.57 -3.86
N VAL A 166 -1.74 -21.73 -5.11
CA VAL A 166 -3.12 -21.58 -5.56
C VAL A 166 -3.97 -22.61 -4.82
N HIS A 167 -5.07 -22.17 -4.23
CA HIS A 167 -6.02 -23.09 -3.59
C HIS A 167 -6.61 -24.00 -4.67
N ARG A 168 -6.32 -25.29 -4.59
CA ARG A 168 -6.94 -26.32 -5.44
C ARG A 168 -8.07 -26.96 -4.65
N PRO A 169 -9.31 -26.98 -5.16
CA PRO A 169 -10.40 -27.67 -4.49
C PRO A 169 -10.01 -29.13 -4.26
N THR A 170 -10.04 -29.53 -3.00
CA THR A 170 -9.89 -30.95 -2.68
C THR A 170 -11.26 -31.62 -2.78
N ALA A 171 -11.27 -32.96 -2.84
CA ALA A 171 -12.54 -33.72 -2.83
C ALA A 171 -13.45 -33.40 -1.60
N ARG A 172 -12.90 -32.72 -0.56
CA ARG A 172 -13.65 -32.17 0.59
C ARG A 172 -14.35 -30.86 0.26
N ASP A 173 -13.81 -30.06 -0.65
CA ASP A 173 -14.33 -28.72 -1.02
C ASP A 173 -15.51 -28.82 -1.98
N THR A 174 -15.65 -29.94 -2.67
CA THR A 174 -16.79 -30.24 -3.59
C THR A 174 -18.04 -30.77 -2.88
N ARG A 175 -18.08 -30.83 -1.53
CA ARG A 175 -19.26 -31.24 -0.79
C ARG A 175 -20.40 -30.21 -0.89
N PRO A 176 -21.67 -30.66 -0.89
CA PRO A 176 -22.83 -29.77 -0.86
C PRO A 176 -22.76 -28.78 0.31
N ALA A 177 -23.25 -27.58 0.11
CA ALA A 177 -23.19 -26.48 1.10
C ALA A 177 -23.77 -26.86 2.49
N ALA A 178 -24.75 -27.77 2.52
CA ALA A 178 -25.35 -28.31 3.77
C ALA A 178 -24.38 -29.15 4.63
N ALA A 179 -23.23 -29.56 4.10
CA ALA A 179 -22.21 -30.36 4.79
C ALA A 179 -20.98 -29.57 5.17
N LYS A 180 -20.92 -28.24 4.84
CA LYS A 180 -19.79 -27.37 5.21
C LYS A 180 -19.93 -26.93 6.66
N GLY A 181 -18.82 -27.09 7.42
CA GLY A 181 -18.72 -26.57 8.80
C GLY A 181 -18.51 -25.04 8.82
N PRO A 182 -18.24 -24.47 10.01
CA PRO A 182 -17.84 -23.08 10.14
C PRO A 182 -16.65 -22.72 9.27
N GLU A 183 -16.67 -21.52 8.67
CA GLU A 183 -15.56 -20.93 7.93
C GLU A 183 -14.92 -19.82 8.78
N ILE A 184 -13.61 -19.92 9.00
CA ILE A 184 -12.81 -18.95 9.76
C ILE A 184 -11.97 -18.18 8.74
N LYS A 185 -12.31 -16.90 8.51
CA LYS A 185 -11.67 -16.04 7.53
C LYS A 185 -10.61 -15.17 8.18
N VAL A 186 -9.43 -15.10 7.59
CA VAL A 186 -8.28 -14.32 8.09
C VAL A 186 -7.65 -13.54 6.95
N CYS A 187 -7.52 -12.22 7.12
CA CYS A 187 -6.82 -11.38 6.16
C CYS A 187 -5.31 -11.58 6.24
N LEU A 188 -4.67 -11.88 5.09
CA LEU A 188 -3.22 -12.08 4.97
C LEU A 188 -2.56 -11.13 3.97
N ASP A 189 -3.00 -9.88 3.93
CA ASP A 189 -2.32 -8.83 3.16
C ASP A 189 -1.16 -8.21 3.95
N SER A 190 -0.24 -7.52 3.28
CA SER A 190 1.01 -7.03 3.85
C SER A 190 0.85 -6.28 5.18
N CYS A 191 -0.18 -5.43 5.34
CA CYS A 191 -0.44 -4.73 6.61
C CYS A 191 -0.84 -5.69 7.74
N CYS A 192 -1.58 -6.75 7.42
CA CYS A 192 -1.99 -7.78 8.38
C CYS A 192 -0.79 -8.65 8.78
N LEU A 193 0.03 -9.06 7.78
CA LEU A 193 1.26 -9.82 8.01
C LEU A 193 2.23 -9.06 8.90
N ALA A 194 2.36 -7.74 8.72
CA ALA A 194 3.19 -6.87 9.57
C ALA A 194 2.74 -6.81 11.06
N LYS A 195 1.56 -7.36 11.37
CA LYS A 195 1.04 -7.55 12.74
C LYS A 195 1.04 -9.01 13.20
N GLY A 196 1.66 -9.90 12.44
CA GLY A 196 1.78 -11.32 12.78
C GLY A 196 0.49 -12.12 12.58
N THR A 197 -0.38 -11.68 11.67
CA THR A 197 -1.63 -12.39 11.38
C THR A 197 -1.39 -13.77 10.73
N ASP A 198 -0.25 -13.97 10.06
CA ASP A 198 0.22 -15.28 9.58
C ASP A 198 0.32 -16.30 10.72
N ARG A 199 0.88 -15.89 11.85
CA ARG A 199 1.01 -16.75 13.04
C ARG A 199 -0.36 -17.10 13.61
N VAL A 200 -1.28 -16.15 13.66
CA VAL A 200 -2.69 -16.38 14.08
C VAL A 200 -3.36 -17.35 13.10
N PHE A 201 -3.15 -17.18 11.80
CA PHE A 201 -3.69 -18.08 10.78
C PHE A 201 -3.20 -19.52 10.97
N HIS A 202 -1.90 -19.73 11.15
CA HIS A 202 -1.34 -21.05 11.40
C HIS A 202 -1.79 -21.66 12.73
N ALA A 203 -1.89 -20.85 13.80
CA ALA A 203 -2.43 -21.32 15.09
C ALA A 203 -3.88 -21.79 14.96
N LEU A 204 -4.71 -21.06 14.20
CA LEU A 204 -6.09 -21.47 13.91
C LEU A 204 -6.14 -22.77 13.10
N GLN A 205 -5.30 -22.93 12.09
CA GLN A 205 -5.20 -24.20 11.32
C GLN A 205 -4.80 -25.37 12.21
N GLN A 206 -3.79 -25.19 13.06
CA GLN A 206 -3.36 -26.22 14.02
C GLN A 206 -4.46 -26.56 15.02
N SER A 207 -5.14 -25.55 15.57
CA SER A 207 -6.24 -25.76 16.52
C SER A 207 -7.42 -26.51 15.90
N VAL A 208 -7.79 -26.16 14.64
CA VAL A 208 -8.83 -26.92 13.90
C VAL A 208 -8.39 -28.36 13.66
N ALA A 209 -7.13 -28.59 13.29
CA ALA A 209 -6.59 -29.93 13.06
C ALA A 209 -6.55 -30.78 14.33
N LEU A 210 -6.05 -30.22 15.43
CA LEU A 210 -5.97 -30.89 16.74
C LEU A 210 -7.34 -31.21 17.34
N SER A 211 -8.28 -30.26 17.25
CA SER A 211 -9.65 -30.47 17.74
C SER A 211 -10.44 -31.48 16.89
N GLY A 212 -9.99 -31.74 15.65
CA GLY A 212 -10.74 -32.52 14.67
C GLY A 212 -12.08 -31.88 14.30
N ALA A 213 -12.19 -30.57 14.43
CA ALA A 213 -13.39 -29.81 14.12
C ALA A 213 -13.67 -29.83 12.60
N ASN A 214 -14.98 -29.75 12.24
CA ASN A 214 -15.39 -29.60 10.84
C ASN A 214 -15.41 -28.12 10.48
N ALA A 215 -14.27 -27.45 10.50
CA ALA A 215 -14.14 -26.04 10.16
C ALA A 215 -13.04 -25.86 9.09
N THR A 216 -13.16 -24.79 8.31
CA THR A 216 -12.17 -24.39 7.30
C THR A 216 -11.56 -23.08 7.72
N VAL A 217 -10.23 -22.99 7.76
CA VAL A 217 -9.52 -21.73 7.95
C VAL A 217 -9.13 -21.20 6.56
N LYS A 218 -9.68 -20.05 6.22
CA LYS A 218 -9.59 -19.46 4.87
C LYS A 218 -8.83 -18.16 4.90
N ARG A 219 -7.89 -17.98 3.96
CA ARG A 219 -7.30 -16.69 3.65
C ARG A 219 -8.31 -15.82 2.90
N VAL A 220 -8.38 -14.54 3.23
CA VAL A 220 -9.16 -13.55 2.48
C VAL A 220 -8.33 -12.31 2.18
N GLY A 221 -8.76 -11.53 1.18
CA GLY A 221 -8.21 -10.21 0.89
C GLY A 221 -8.53 -9.18 1.97
N CYS A 222 -8.03 -7.96 1.78
CA CYS A 222 -8.12 -6.86 2.74
C CYS A 222 -9.58 -6.56 3.15
N VAL A 223 -9.76 -6.26 4.43
CA VAL A 223 -11.02 -5.80 5.02
C VAL A 223 -11.00 -4.28 5.33
N GLY A 224 -9.99 -3.55 4.87
CA GLY A 224 -9.85 -2.10 5.03
C GLY A 224 -9.49 -1.63 6.45
N ALA A 225 -9.93 -2.29 7.50
CA ALA A 225 -9.82 -1.85 8.90
C ALA A 225 -8.44 -2.20 9.52
N CYS A 226 -7.35 -1.69 8.96
CA CYS A 226 -5.98 -2.00 9.39
C CYS A 226 -5.71 -1.68 10.86
N TYR A 227 -6.43 -0.72 11.46
CA TYR A 227 -6.31 -0.34 12.87
C TYR A 227 -6.77 -1.45 13.84
N ARG A 228 -7.53 -2.44 13.35
CA ARG A 228 -8.10 -3.56 14.13
C ARG A 228 -7.40 -4.91 13.92
N THR A 229 -6.40 -4.98 13.07
CA THR A 229 -5.68 -6.25 12.79
C THR A 229 -4.89 -6.75 14.00
N PRO A 230 -4.74 -8.07 14.19
CA PRO A 230 -5.30 -9.19 13.43
C PRO A 230 -6.82 -9.31 13.56
N MET A 231 -7.50 -9.45 12.40
CA MET A 231 -8.95 -9.65 12.36
C MET A 231 -9.29 -11.06 11.89
N VAL A 232 -10.26 -11.68 12.55
CA VAL A 232 -10.76 -13.03 12.25
C VAL A 232 -12.28 -13.00 12.20
N GLU A 233 -12.86 -13.33 11.07
CA GLU A 233 -14.32 -13.50 10.92
C GLU A 233 -14.67 -14.99 10.97
N VAL A 234 -15.66 -15.34 11.78
CA VAL A 234 -16.19 -16.70 11.88
C VAL A 234 -17.60 -16.72 11.32
N ALA A 235 -17.76 -17.38 10.19
CA ALA A 235 -19.06 -17.60 9.55
C ALA A 235 -19.56 -19.02 9.85
N VAL A 236 -20.65 -19.12 10.61
CA VAL A 236 -21.29 -20.40 10.93
C VAL A 236 -22.55 -20.54 10.07
N PRO A 237 -22.72 -21.64 9.32
CA PRO A 237 -23.91 -21.85 8.51
C PRO A 237 -25.22 -21.65 9.31
N GLY A 238 -26.11 -20.80 8.80
CA GLY A 238 -27.39 -20.50 9.45
C GLY A 238 -27.34 -19.52 10.63
N ARG A 239 -26.18 -18.86 10.86
CA ARG A 239 -26.02 -17.80 11.86
C ARG A 239 -25.35 -16.58 11.24
N SER A 240 -25.54 -15.42 11.85
CA SER A 240 -24.75 -14.23 11.51
C SER A 240 -23.27 -14.46 11.78
N SER A 241 -22.39 -13.92 10.91
CA SER A 241 -20.95 -13.99 11.13
C SER A 241 -20.53 -13.14 12.34
N VAL A 242 -19.46 -13.55 13.01
CA VAL A 242 -18.89 -12.85 14.16
C VAL A 242 -17.46 -12.49 13.84
N THR A 243 -17.08 -11.22 14.01
CA THR A 243 -15.73 -10.73 13.77
C THR A 243 -15.00 -10.44 15.08
N TYR A 244 -13.78 -10.95 15.20
CA TYR A 244 -12.88 -10.74 16.32
C TYR A 244 -11.71 -9.87 15.87
N THR A 245 -11.19 -9.01 16.75
CA THR A 245 -10.13 -8.06 16.45
C THR A 245 -9.02 -8.12 17.48
N GLY A 246 -7.79 -7.79 17.07
CA GLY A 246 -6.63 -7.84 17.96
C GLY A 246 -6.30 -9.26 18.43
N MET A 247 -6.67 -10.27 17.67
CA MET A 247 -6.47 -11.69 18.00
C MET A 247 -5.01 -12.02 18.28
N THR A 248 -4.82 -12.72 19.40
CA THR A 248 -3.51 -13.25 19.82
C THR A 248 -3.41 -14.75 19.53
N LEU A 249 -2.18 -15.30 19.60
CA LEU A 249 -1.96 -16.72 19.38
C LEU A 249 -2.67 -17.60 20.41
N SER A 250 -2.71 -17.16 21.68
CA SER A 250 -3.35 -17.88 22.77
C SER A 250 -4.88 -17.94 22.67
N GLU A 251 -5.50 -17.05 21.91
CA GLU A 251 -6.94 -17.00 21.70
C GLU A 251 -7.44 -17.92 20.59
N ALA A 252 -6.53 -18.42 19.73
CA ALA A 252 -6.89 -19.27 18.60
C ALA A 252 -7.65 -20.54 19.02
N ASP A 253 -7.19 -21.22 20.06
CA ASP A 253 -7.85 -22.42 20.61
C ASP A 253 -9.22 -22.10 21.17
N ASN A 254 -9.36 -20.99 21.89
CA ASN A 254 -10.62 -20.56 22.48
C ASN A 254 -11.65 -20.23 21.38
N LEU A 255 -11.23 -19.57 20.30
CA LEU A 255 -12.10 -19.27 19.18
C LEU A 255 -12.62 -20.56 18.50
N VAL A 256 -11.71 -21.51 18.22
CA VAL A 256 -12.09 -22.79 17.60
C VAL A 256 -13.05 -23.57 18.51
N ARG A 257 -12.78 -23.64 19.82
CA ARG A 257 -13.66 -24.30 20.79
C ARG A 257 -15.03 -23.62 20.91
N ALA A 258 -15.10 -22.30 20.79
CA ALA A 258 -16.35 -21.55 20.90
C ALA A 258 -17.28 -21.76 19.69
N HIS A 259 -16.74 -21.83 18.49
CA HIS A 259 -17.51 -21.82 17.25
C HIS A 259 -17.55 -23.16 16.51
N CYS A 260 -16.58 -24.07 16.76
CA CYS A 260 -16.43 -25.28 15.98
C CYS A 260 -16.68 -26.51 16.82
N ARG A 261 -17.51 -27.42 16.32
CA ARG A 261 -17.83 -28.69 17.02
C ARG A 261 -16.84 -29.78 16.55
N PRO A 262 -16.20 -30.52 17.46
CA PRO A 262 -15.34 -31.63 17.09
C PRO A 262 -16.13 -32.80 16.48
N ARG A 263 -15.46 -33.56 15.59
CA ARG A 263 -15.98 -34.80 15.01
C ARG A 263 -15.81 -35.95 16.02
N GLY A 264 -16.90 -36.73 16.24
CA GLY A 264 -16.91 -37.94 17.10
C GLY A 264 -17.43 -37.69 18.52
N LEU A 265 -18.15 -38.69 19.05
CA LEU A 265 -18.80 -38.64 20.36
C LEU A 265 -17.79 -38.53 21.51
N VAL A 266 -16.70 -39.27 21.46
CA VAL A 266 -15.66 -39.29 22.51
C VAL A 266 -15.00 -37.89 22.65
N ARG A 267 -14.67 -37.23 21.53
CA ARG A 267 -14.10 -35.88 21.55
C ARG A 267 -15.10 -34.81 22.00
N ARG A 268 -16.39 -34.99 21.72
CA ARG A 268 -17.46 -34.11 22.21
C ARG A 268 -17.64 -34.21 23.71
N LEU A 269 -17.59 -35.42 24.23
CA LEU A 269 -17.66 -35.68 25.69
C LEU A 269 -16.40 -35.15 26.40
N SER A 270 -15.21 -35.36 25.83
CA SER A 270 -13.98 -34.78 26.35
C SER A 270 -14.03 -33.26 26.41
N GLN A 271 -14.56 -32.59 25.37
CA GLN A 271 -14.71 -31.15 25.33
C GLN A 271 -15.72 -30.62 26.37
N LEU A 272 -16.81 -31.33 26.58
CA LEU A 272 -17.78 -31.02 27.64
C LEU A 272 -17.17 -31.20 29.03
N TRP A 273 -16.35 -32.24 29.20
CA TRP A 273 -15.66 -32.51 30.47
C TRP A 273 -14.61 -31.46 30.77
N THR A 274 -13.80 -31.07 29.78
CA THR A 274 -12.82 -29.99 29.90
C THR A 274 -13.50 -28.67 30.25
N ARG A 275 -14.60 -28.31 29.60
CA ARG A 275 -15.40 -27.10 29.93
C ARG A 275 -15.95 -27.13 31.35
N GLY A 276 -16.39 -28.29 31.83
CA GLY A 276 -16.84 -28.48 33.21
C GLY A 276 -15.71 -28.34 34.21
N MET A 277 -14.54 -28.90 33.91
CA MET A 277 -13.36 -28.82 34.77
C MET A 277 -12.75 -27.41 34.78
N ASP A 278 -12.64 -26.74 33.61
CA ASP A 278 -12.21 -25.35 33.53
C ASP A 278 -13.10 -24.40 34.35
N GLY A 279 -14.44 -24.67 34.37
CA GLY A 279 -15.37 -23.94 35.22
C GLY A 279 -15.27 -24.23 36.71
N LEU A 280 -14.70 -25.38 37.11
CA LEU A 280 -14.50 -25.80 38.49
C LEU A 280 -13.11 -25.41 39.06
N LEU A 281 -12.08 -25.30 38.16
CA LEU A 281 -10.70 -25.04 38.58
C LEU A 281 -10.29 -23.55 38.51
N LEU A 282 -11.15 -22.67 37.98
CA LEU A 282 -10.87 -21.23 37.80
C LEU A 282 -11.42 -20.42 39.01
N GLU A 283 -11.11 -20.83 40.25
CA GLU A 283 -11.35 -19.97 41.42
C GLU A 283 -10.23 -18.95 41.69
N ASP A 284 -9.08 -19.02 40.97
CA ASP A 284 -7.98 -18.07 41.12
C ASP A 284 -7.51 -17.49 39.78
N GLY A 285 -7.92 -16.28 39.51
CA GLY A 285 -7.17 -15.16 38.94
C GLY A 285 -6.55 -15.28 37.53
N GLY A 286 -6.70 -16.39 36.79
CA GLY A 286 -6.12 -16.63 35.49
C GLY A 286 -7.14 -16.77 34.34
N ALA A 287 -8.28 -16.12 34.40
CA ALA A 287 -9.28 -16.15 33.36
C ALA A 287 -8.68 -15.57 32.07
N ALA A 288 -8.53 -16.42 31.05
CA ALA A 288 -8.32 -15.93 29.69
C ALA A 288 -9.38 -14.86 29.43
N LEU A 289 -8.97 -13.65 29.12
CA LEU A 289 -9.88 -12.55 28.84
C LEU A 289 -10.91 -13.03 27.83
N PRO A 290 -12.22 -12.83 28.08
CA PRO A 290 -13.24 -13.30 27.16
C PRO A 290 -12.99 -12.69 25.78
N LEU A 291 -12.99 -13.53 24.74
CA LEU A 291 -12.95 -13.09 23.35
C LEU A 291 -13.96 -11.95 23.17
N GLN A 292 -13.48 -10.77 22.82
CA GLN A 292 -14.34 -9.62 22.56
C GLN A 292 -14.74 -9.61 21.09
N PRO A 293 -15.98 -10.00 20.74
CA PRO A 293 -16.46 -9.87 19.38
C PRO A 293 -16.66 -8.40 19.04
N LEU A 294 -16.15 -7.97 17.88
CA LEU A 294 -16.37 -6.61 17.38
C LEU A 294 -17.86 -6.37 17.05
N MET A 295 -18.54 -7.43 16.62
CA MET A 295 -19.96 -7.43 16.26
C MET A 295 -20.64 -8.69 16.76
N ALA A 296 -21.01 -8.70 17.99
CA ALA A 296 -22.24 -9.36 18.43
C ALA A 296 -23.29 -8.26 18.59
N SER A 297 -23.94 -7.88 17.51
CA SER A 297 -25.19 -7.10 17.43
C SER A 297 -25.40 -5.89 18.38
N ARG A 298 -24.39 -5.25 18.94
CA ARG A 298 -24.47 -3.93 19.56
C ARG A 298 -23.26 -3.09 19.12
N GLU A 299 -23.48 -2.38 18.04
CA GLU A 299 -22.60 -1.46 17.36
C GLU A 299 -22.15 -0.36 18.29
N LEU A 300 -20.83 -0.16 18.39
CA LEU A 300 -20.30 1.10 18.90
C LEU A 300 -20.65 2.17 17.84
N PRO A 301 -21.42 3.23 18.19
CA PRO A 301 -21.96 4.17 17.20
C PRO A 301 -20.92 4.80 16.24
N GLY A 302 -19.64 4.77 16.61
CA GLY A 302 -18.57 5.33 15.80
C GLY A 302 -17.95 4.37 14.78
N GLU A 303 -18.09 3.05 14.90
CA GLU A 303 -17.46 2.08 13.96
C GLU A 303 -18.35 1.79 12.76
N GLN A 304 -19.67 1.97 12.90
CA GLN A 304 -20.60 1.88 11.79
C GLN A 304 -20.21 2.77 10.63
N ALA A 305 -19.80 4.02 10.90
CA ALA A 305 -19.45 4.98 9.86
C ALA A 305 -18.26 4.50 9.00
N PHE A 306 -17.29 3.77 9.59
CA PHE A 306 -16.16 3.23 8.81
C PHE A 306 -16.62 2.21 7.77
N PHE A 307 -17.56 1.33 8.10
CA PHE A 307 -17.99 0.25 7.19
C PHE A 307 -19.19 0.64 6.31
N HIS A 308 -20.13 1.44 6.82
CA HIS A 308 -21.41 1.70 6.12
C HIS A 308 -21.38 2.90 5.18
N ARG A 309 -20.39 3.80 5.28
CA ARG A 309 -20.27 4.96 4.38
C ARG A 309 -19.39 4.72 3.16
N GLN A 310 -18.99 3.49 2.93
CA GLN A 310 -18.19 3.09 1.78
C GLN A 310 -19.04 2.48 0.68
N VAL A 311 -18.59 2.65 -0.56
CA VAL A 311 -19.15 2.01 -1.76
C VAL A 311 -18.00 1.31 -2.46
N HIS A 312 -18.08 -0.02 -2.56
CA HIS A 312 -16.99 -0.83 -3.08
C HIS A 312 -17.23 -1.21 -4.54
N ILE A 313 -16.41 -0.71 -5.44
CA ILE A 313 -16.34 -1.04 -6.87
C ILE A 313 -15.00 -1.70 -7.20
N ALA A 314 -13.89 -1.01 -6.95
CA ALA A 314 -12.56 -1.59 -7.10
C ALA A 314 -12.30 -2.71 -6.09
N MET A 315 -12.85 -2.56 -4.87
CA MET A 315 -12.75 -3.51 -3.77
C MET A 315 -14.03 -4.35 -3.59
N GLU A 316 -14.81 -4.56 -4.62
CA GLU A 316 -16.01 -5.41 -4.57
C GLU A 316 -15.66 -6.80 -4.01
N HIS A 317 -16.47 -7.31 -3.09
CA HIS A 317 -16.25 -8.56 -2.34
C HIS A 317 -15.05 -8.53 -1.36
N TYR A 318 -14.63 -7.34 -0.89
CA TYR A 318 -13.56 -7.22 0.09
C TYR A 318 -13.81 -8.07 1.35
N GLY A 319 -12.74 -8.68 1.89
CA GLY A 319 -12.83 -9.58 3.05
C GLY A 319 -13.58 -10.89 2.82
N ARG A 320 -13.97 -11.21 1.57
CA ARG A 320 -14.76 -12.40 1.26
C ARG A 320 -14.01 -13.45 0.44
N LEU A 321 -13.28 -13.01 -0.60
CA LEU A 321 -12.61 -13.89 -1.54
C LEU A 321 -11.20 -14.26 -1.09
N ASP A 322 -10.81 -15.52 -1.33
CA ASP A 322 -9.39 -15.87 -1.35
C ASP A 322 -8.76 -15.30 -2.61
N PRO A 323 -7.71 -14.44 -2.51
CA PRO A 323 -7.07 -13.82 -3.67
C PRO A 323 -6.55 -14.79 -4.73
N LEU A 324 -6.29 -16.05 -4.37
CA LEU A 324 -5.75 -17.08 -5.28
C LEU A 324 -6.73 -18.20 -5.62
N ASP A 325 -7.98 -18.11 -5.16
CA ASP A 325 -9.02 -19.05 -5.55
C ASP A 325 -9.80 -18.53 -6.77
N LEU A 326 -9.42 -18.99 -7.96
CA LEU A 326 -10.07 -18.61 -9.20
C LEU A 326 -11.52 -19.08 -9.28
N ASP A 327 -11.84 -20.27 -8.73
CA ASP A 327 -13.20 -20.80 -8.75
C ASP A 327 -14.13 -19.96 -7.86
N GLU A 328 -13.62 -19.46 -6.76
CA GLU A 328 -14.36 -18.53 -5.91
C GLU A 328 -14.58 -17.18 -6.60
N TYR A 329 -13.57 -16.64 -7.31
CA TYR A 329 -13.74 -15.43 -8.11
C TYR A 329 -14.81 -15.62 -9.19
N LEU A 330 -14.83 -16.78 -9.85
CA LEU A 330 -15.85 -17.13 -10.85
C LEU A 330 -17.25 -17.24 -10.23
N ALA A 331 -17.38 -17.82 -9.04
CA ALA A 331 -18.65 -17.91 -8.33
C ALA A 331 -19.24 -16.54 -7.96
N HIS A 332 -18.42 -15.48 -7.98
CA HIS A 332 -18.79 -14.09 -7.74
C HIS A 332 -18.73 -13.23 -9.01
N GLU A 333 -19.16 -13.79 -10.13
CA GLU A 333 -19.24 -13.11 -11.44
C GLU A 333 -17.89 -12.68 -12.04
N GLY A 334 -16.79 -13.27 -11.57
CA GLY A 334 -15.46 -13.05 -12.16
C GLY A 334 -15.41 -13.51 -13.60
N PHE A 335 -14.70 -12.76 -14.45
CA PHE A 335 -14.57 -12.98 -15.89
C PHE A 335 -15.86 -12.92 -16.71
N VAL A 336 -17.01 -12.61 -16.10
CA VAL A 336 -18.28 -12.39 -16.82
C VAL A 336 -18.17 -11.16 -17.71
N ALA A 337 -17.53 -10.10 -17.26
CA ALA A 337 -17.34 -8.87 -18.04
C ALA A 337 -16.48 -9.14 -19.28
N LEU A 338 -15.37 -9.85 -19.14
CA LEU A 338 -14.52 -10.24 -20.27
C LEU A 338 -15.26 -11.18 -21.21
N GLY A 339 -16.06 -12.12 -20.70
CA GLY A 339 -16.90 -13.00 -21.49
C GLY A 339 -17.87 -12.23 -22.39
N LYS A 340 -18.54 -11.20 -21.87
CA LYS A 340 -19.39 -10.29 -22.64
C LYS A 340 -18.61 -9.61 -23.78
N CYS A 341 -17.39 -9.16 -23.50
CA CYS A 341 -16.53 -8.50 -24.50
C CYS A 341 -16.10 -9.46 -25.63
N LEU A 342 -15.98 -10.75 -25.35
CA LEU A 342 -15.53 -11.77 -26.31
C LEU A 342 -16.70 -12.53 -26.99
N GLY A 343 -17.95 -12.15 -26.76
CA GLY A 343 -19.12 -12.85 -27.28
C GLY A 343 -19.17 -14.32 -26.87
N ALA A 344 -18.69 -14.62 -25.69
CA ALA A 344 -18.87 -15.94 -25.11
C ALA A 344 -20.37 -16.08 -24.79
N GLU A 345 -21.11 -16.79 -25.65
CA GLU A 345 -22.47 -17.23 -25.29
C GLU A 345 -22.35 -17.92 -23.92
N GLY A 346 -23.09 -17.37 -22.96
CA GLY A 346 -23.05 -17.85 -21.61
C GLY A 346 -23.25 -19.34 -21.62
N SER A 347 -22.34 -20.07 -21.12
CA SER A 347 -22.71 -21.30 -20.49
C SER A 347 -21.62 -22.35 -20.30
N HIS A 348 -20.69 -22.56 -21.22
CA HIS A 348 -19.95 -23.80 -21.04
C HIS A 348 -18.73 -23.72 -20.10
N CYS A 349 -18.11 -22.57 -19.91
CA CYS A 349 -16.97 -22.47 -18.95
C CYS A 349 -17.33 -21.77 -17.62
N VAL A 350 -18.19 -20.73 -17.64
CA VAL A 350 -18.54 -19.97 -16.42
C VAL A 350 -19.82 -20.48 -15.76
N ALA A 351 -20.84 -20.89 -16.55
CA ALA A 351 -22.13 -21.33 -16.02
C ALA A 351 -22.15 -22.76 -15.48
N GLN A 352 -21.25 -23.65 -15.86
CA GLN A 352 -21.18 -24.98 -15.23
C GLN A 352 -20.64 -24.90 -13.80
N VAL A 353 -19.74 -23.96 -13.53
CA VAL A 353 -19.22 -23.75 -12.15
C VAL A 353 -20.26 -22.99 -11.31
N SER A 354 -20.95 -21.98 -11.88
CA SER A 354 -21.98 -21.24 -11.15
C SER A 354 -23.25 -22.05 -10.85
N LYS A 355 -23.66 -22.99 -11.72
CA LYS A 355 -24.82 -23.88 -11.45
C LYS A 355 -24.57 -24.93 -10.37
N ALA A 356 -23.30 -25.31 -10.14
CA ALA A 356 -22.94 -26.19 -9.04
C ALA A 356 -22.84 -25.49 -7.67
N ALA A 357 -22.73 -24.16 -7.63
CA ALA A 357 -22.51 -23.37 -6.41
C ALA A 357 -23.76 -22.64 -5.90
N VAL A 358 -24.81 -22.48 -6.68
CA VAL A 358 -26.02 -21.74 -6.26
C VAL A 358 -27.12 -22.72 -5.87
N SER A 359 -27.14 -23.13 -4.61
CA SER A 359 -28.37 -23.63 -3.95
C SER A 359 -29.16 -22.41 -3.45
N PRO A 360 -30.50 -22.33 -3.63
CA PRO A 360 -31.29 -21.11 -3.49
C PRO A 360 -31.69 -20.79 -2.03
N THR A 361 -30.74 -20.65 -1.13
CA THR A 361 -31.01 -20.35 0.29
C THR A 361 -30.04 -19.36 0.89
N PHE A 362 -29.72 -18.28 0.20
CA PHE A 362 -29.22 -17.06 0.86
C PHE A 362 -30.22 -15.92 0.63
N LYS A 363 -31.35 -15.99 1.36
CA LYS A 363 -32.07 -14.77 1.70
C LYS A 363 -31.20 -14.01 2.69
N SER A 364 -30.69 -12.87 2.26
CA SER A 364 -30.10 -11.88 3.14
C SER A 364 -31.11 -11.55 4.24
N ALA A 365 -30.75 -11.84 5.49
CA ALA A 365 -31.46 -11.27 6.63
C ALA A 365 -31.35 -9.75 6.52
N GLY A 366 -32.50 -9.08 6.54
CA GLY A 366 -32.66 -7.70 6.21
C GLY A 366 -31.82 -6.75 7.03
N CYS A 367 -31.23 -5.83 6.34
CA CYS A 367 -30.94 -4.50 6.84
C CYS A 367 -32.10 -3.61 6.35
N GLY A 368 -32.85 -3.02 7.30
CA GLY A 368 -34.00 -2.19 7.02
C GLY A 368 -33.62 -0.92 6.26
N ASP A 369 -34.48 -0.60 5.35
CA ASP A 369 -34.79 0.70 4.79
C ASP A 369 -33.67 1.73 4.57
N ALA A 370 -33.03 1.66 3.42
CA ALA A 370 -32.64 2.83 2.66
C ALA A 370 -33.19 2.67 1.24
N GLN A 371 -34.23 3.43 0.96
CA GLN A 371 -34.90 3.51 -0.33
C GLN A 371 -33.92 3.99 -1.39
N HIS A 372 -33.37 3.08 -2.16
CA HIS A 372 -32.96 3.14 -3.53
C HIS A 372 -32.67 1.71 -3.99
N ALA A 373 -33.75 0.92 -4.09
CA ALA A 373 -33.71 -0.37 -4.75
C ALA A 373 -33.66 -0.13 -6.27
N ALA A 374 -32.47 -0.20 -6.84
CA ALA A 374 -32.38 -0.59 -8.23
C ALA A 374 -32.75 -2.07 -8.29
N ALA A 375 -33.89 -2.37 -8.90
CA ALA A 375 -34.39 -3.72 -9.10
C ALA A 375 -33.32 -4.56 -9.78
N SER A 376 -32.92 -5.66 -9.15
CA SER A 376 -32.15 -6.72 -9.79
C SER A 376 -33.00 -7.30 -10.90
N PRO A 377 -32.54 -7.29 -12.17
CA PRO A 377 -33.27 -7.97 -13.23
C PRO A 377 -33.25 -9.47 -12.91
N SER A 378 -34.43 -10.06 -12.87
CA SER A 378 -34.63 -11.50 -12.70
C SER A 378 -33.87 -12.25 -13.81
N LEU A 379 -33.19 -13.34 -13.44
CA LEU A 379 -32.46 -14.27 -14.33
C LEU A 379 -33.37 -15.02 -15.36
N ALA A 380 -34.63 -14.64 -15.51
CA ALA A 380 -35.60 -15.27 -16.39
C ALA A 380 -35.58 -14.75 -17.84
N GLY A 381 -34.63 -13.87 -18.21
CA GLY A 381 -34.55 -13.27 -19.57
C GLY A 381 -33.26 -13.52 -20.33
N LEU A 382 -32.39 -14.42 -19.92
CA LEU A 382 -31.11 -14.73 -20.58
C LEU A 382 -31.17 -16.00 -21.43
N GLU A 383 -32.27 -16.21 -22.11
CA GLU A 383 -32.35 -17.12 -23.25
C GLU A 383 -32.21 -16.29 -24.52
N THR A 384 -31.29 -16.75 -25.40
CA THR A 384 -31.01 -16.35 -26.77
C THR A 384 -30.14 -15.09 -27.00
N GLY A 385 -28.91 -15.33 -27.46
CA GLY A 385 -28.11 -14.39 -28.25
C GLY A 385 -27.30 -13.38 -27.45
N ALA A 386 -26.28 -13.83 -26.71
CA ALA A 386 -25.28 -12.92 -26.21
C ALA A 386 -24.49 -12.30 -27.37
N THR A 387 -24.85 -11.09 -27.75
CA THR A 387 -24.20 -10.32 -28.79
C THR A 387 -22.80 -9.93 -28.31
N LEU A 388 -21.78 -10.24 -29.12
CA LEU A 388 -20.42 -9.74 -28.99
C LEU A 388 -20.48 -8.23 -28.75
N LEU A 389 -19.83 -7.74 -27.69
CA LEU A 389 -19.62 -6.31 -27.52
C LEU A 389 -18.48 -5.87 -28.46
N PRO A 390 -18.73 -5.13 -29.54
CA PRO A 390 -17.64 -4.64 -30.39
C PRO A 390 -16.67 -3.79 -29.55
N PRO A 391 -15.39 -3.75 -29.90
CA PRO A 391 -14.39 -2.92 -29.21
C PRO A 391 -14.84 -1.45 -29.05
N GLU A 392 -15.52 -0.91 -30.01
CA GLU A 392 -16.07 0.46 -30.01
C GLU A 392 -17.16 0.64 -28.94
N GLU A 393 -18.01 -0.36 -28.73
CA GLU A 393 -19.03 -0.33 -27.68
C GLU A 393 -18.44 -0.54 -26.28
N ILE A 394 -17.37 -1.32 -26.15
CA ILE A 394 -16.60 -1.40 -24.91
C ILE A 394 -16.05 -0.02 -24.55
N ILE A 395 -15.40 0.64 -25.51
CA ILE A 395 -14.83 1.99 -25.32
C ILE A 395 -15.93 2.98 -24.96
N LYS A 396 -17.04 2.95 -25.68
CA LYS A 396 -18.21 3.83 -25.47
C LYS A 396 -18.80 3.63 -24.05
N THR A 397 -18.90 2.38 -23.58
CA THR A 397 -19.35 2.09 -22.19
C THR A 397 -18.43 2.74 -21.16
N ILE A 398 -17.12 2.67 -21.37
CA ILE A 398 -16.13 3.33 -20.49
C ILE A 398 -16.21 4.87 -20.61
N GLU A 399 -16.49 5.42 -21.80
CA GLU A 399 -16.70 6.87 -21.98
C GLU A 399 -17.97 7.35 -21.25
N VAL A 400 -19.08 6.64 -21.42
CA VAL A 400 -20.36 6.93 -20.76
C VAL A 400 -20.21 6.87 -19.22
N SER A 401 -19.41 5.93 -18.71
CA SER A 401 -19.13 5.85 -17.27
C SER A 401 -18.47 7.10 -16.70
N GLY A 402 -17.82 7.90 -17.53
CA GLY A 402 -17.02 9.03 -17.08
C GLY A 402 -15.82 8.63 -16.20
N LEU A 403 -15.36 7.37 -16.27
CA LEU A 403 -14.19 6.91 -15.52
C LEU A 403 -12.96 7.72 -15.90
N ARG A 404 -12.35 8.34 -14.92
CA ARG A 404 -11.06 9.04 -15.03
C ARG A 404 -9.96 8.21 -14.39
N GLY A 405 -8.75 8.29 -14.92
CA GLY A 405 -7.58 7.55 -14.41
C GLY A 405 -7.34 7.76 -12.92
N ARG A 406 -7.24 6.69 -12.15
CA ARG A 406 -7.11 6.71 -10.66
C ARG A 406 -5.67 6.87 -10.17
N GLY A 407 -4.68 6.88 -11.05
CA GLY A 407 -3.27 7.12 -10.72
C GLY A 407 -2.89 8.58 -10.45
N GLY A 408 -3.86 9.51 -10.40
CA GLY A 408 -3.65 10.90 -9.95
C GLY A 408 -3.89 11.98 -11.00
N ALA A 409 -3.57 11.74 -12.27
CA ALA A 409 -3.74 12.74 -13.35
C ALA A 409 -5.20 12.95 -13.78
N GLY A 410 -6.09 11.98 -13.54
CA GLY A 410 -7.51 12.11 -13.80
C GLY A 410 -7.88 12.23 -15.28
N PHE A 411 -7.06 11.73 -16.21
CA PHE A 411 -7.37 11.76 -17.65
C PHE A 411 -8.54 10.81 -17.94
N PRO A 412 -9.52 11.20 -18.84
CA PRO A 412 -10.65 10.33 -19.18
C PRO A 412 -10.20 9.00 -19.79
N THR A 413 -10.56 7.89 -19.13
CA THR A 413 -10.07 6.55 -19.48
C THR A 413 -10.55 6.11 -20.86
N GLY A 414 -11.84 6.27 -21.16
CA GLY A 414 -12.41 5.89 -22.46
C GLY A 414 -11.80 6.68 -23.62
N GLN A 415 -11.56 7.99 -23.44
CA GLN A 415 -10.86 8.80 -24.44
C GLN A 415 -9.44 8.28 -24.70
N LYS A 416 -8.69 7.91 -23.64
CA LYS A 416 -7.35 7.32 -23.80
C LYS A 416 -7.40 6.01 -24.60
N TRP A 417 -8.40 5.15 -24.34
CA TRP A 417 -8.58 3.90 -25.06
C TRP A 417 -8.89 4.15 -26.55
N ARG A 418 -9.77 5.12 -26.83
CA ARG A 418 -10.11 5.53 -28.20
C ARG A 418 -8.89 6.01 -28.98
N LEU A 419 -8.03 6.84 -28.35
CA LEU A 419 -6.82 7.35 -28.99
C LEU A 419 -5.86 6.22 -29.39
N VAL A 420 -5.71 5.18 -28.56
CA VAL A 420 -4.87 4.01 -28.90
C VAL A 420 -5.56 3.14 -29.97
N ARG A 421 -6.88 2.92 -29.84
CA ARG A 421 -7.65 2.11 -30.81
C ARG A 421 -7.54 2.67 -32.23
N GLN A 422 -7.61 3.99 -32.39
CA GLN A 422 -7.58 4.70 -33.66
C GLN A 422 -6.22 4.65 -34.37
N GLN A 423 -5.15 4.24 -33.72
CA GLN A 423 -3.84 4.11 -34.38
C GLN A 423 -3.88 2.94 -35.38
N ALA A 424 -3.34 3.18 -36.57
CA ALA A 424 -3.32 2.21 -37.67
C ALA A 424 -2.35 1.03 -37.44
N GLU A 425 -1.39 1.18 -36.52
CA GLU A 425 -0.40 0.16 -36.19
C GLU A 425 -1.07 -1.14 -35.70
N ALA A 426 -0.64 -2.28 -36.29
CA ALA A 426 -1.15 -3.59 -35.90
C ALA A 426 -0.68 -4.03 -34.51
N THR A 427 0.58 -3.70 -34.17
CA THR A 427 1.15 -4.00 -32.85
C THR A 427 0.83 -2.87 -31.88
N LYS A 428 0.16 -3.22 -30.78
CA LYS A 428 -0.18 -2.31 -29.69
C LYS A 428 0.10 -2.98 -28.36
N TYR A 429 0.40 -2.17 -27.34
CA TYR A 429 0.68 -2.65 -25.99
C TYR A 429 -0.30 -2.07 -24.97
N VAL A 430 -0.57 -2.86 -23.92
CA VAL A 430 -1.28 -2.38 -22.74
C VAL A 430 -0.42 -2.58 -21.52
N ILE A 431 -0.26 -1.55 -20.69
CA ILE A 431 0.53 -1.63 -19.44
C ILE A 431 -0.36 -1.30 -18.25
N CYS A 432 -0.42 -2.22 -17.32
CA CYS A 432 -0.93 -1.99 -15.97
C CYS A 432 0.16 -1.31 -15.16
N ASN A 433 -0.03 -0.04 -14.83
CA ASN A 433 0.92 0.73 -14.03
C ASN A 433 0.65 0.52 -12.54
N GLY A 434 1.48 -0.31 -11.91
CA GLY A 434 1.53 -0.57 -10.47
C GLY A 434 2.77 0.07 -9.80
N ASP A 435 3.34 1.13 -10.39
CA ASP A 435 4.44 1.90 -9.79
C ASP A 435 3.90 2.95 -8.82
N GLU A 436 3.31 2.49 -7.72
CA GLU A 436 2.76 3.31 -6.65
C GLU A 436 3.89 3.75 -5.69
N GLY A 437 4.61 4.83 -6.06
CA GLY A 437 5.78 5.30 -5.33
C GLY A 437 5.51 6.31 -4.22
N ASP A 438 4.31 6.85 -4.13
CA ASP A 438 3.96 7.92 -3.20
C ASP A 438 3.96 7.46 -1.74
N PRO A 439 4.77 8.07 -0.84
CA PRO A 439 4.74 7.76 0.58
C PRO A 439 3.36 8.06 1.19
N GLY A 440 2.71 7.04 1.70
CA GLY A 440 1.36 7.13 2.25
C GLY A 440 0.29 6.52 1.36
N ALA A 441 0.62 6.14 0.13
CA ALA A 441 -0.26 5.45 -0.81
C ALA A 441 0.08 3.94 -0.86
N PHE A 442 -0.93 3.08 -0.74
CA PHE A 442 -0.80 1.62 -0.84
C PHE A 442 -2.08 0.94 -1.37
N MET A 443 -2.88 1.69 -2.13
CA MET A 443 -4.13 1.21 -2.71
C MET A 443 -3.89 0.19 -3.81
N ASP A 444 -3.01 0.52 -4.77
CA ASP A 444 -2.68 -0.35 -5.90
C ASP A 444 -2.04 -1.66 -5.42
N ARG A 445 -1.13 -1.56 -4.43
CA ARG A 445 -0.56 -2.74 -3.76
C ARG A 445 -1.66 -3.63 -3.20
N MET A 446 -2.58 -3.08 -2.41
CA MET A 446 -3.66 -3.84 -1.79
C MET A 446 -4.59 -4.46 -2.84
N ILE A 447 -4.93 -3.72 -3.90
CA ILE A 447 -5.77 -4.25 -4.99
C ILE A 447 -5.07 -5.44 -5.68
N LEU A 448 -3.77 -5.35 -5.95
CA LEU A 448 -3.00 -6.47 -6.51
C LEU A 448 -2.87 -7.66 -5.55
N GLU A 449 -2.77 -7.38 -4.24
CA GLU A 449 -2.72 -8.44 -3.21
C GLU A 449 -4.08 -9.11 -3.02
N SER A 450 -5.18 -8.36 -3.01
CA SER A 450 -6.52 -8.88 -2.66
C SER A 450 -7.35 -9.31 -3.86
N PHE A 451 -7.15 -8.70 -5.04
CA PHE A 451 -8.00 -8.87 -6.21
C PHE A 451 -7.20 -9.04 -7.51
N PRO A 452 -6.17 -9.89 -7.56
CA PRO A 452 -5.30 -10.02 -8.75
C PRO A 452 -6.09 -10.45 -9.99
N TYR A 453 -7.07 -11.36 -9.88
CA TYR A 453 -7.91 -11.78 -11.00
C TYR A 453 -8.75 -10.65 -11.57
N ARG A 454 -9.26 -9.74 -10.73
CA ARG A 454 -10.03 -8.56 -11.17
C ARG A 454 -9.17 -7.63 -12.03
N VAL A 455 -7.92 -7.42 -11.64
CA VAL A 455 -6.99 -6.57 -12.41
C VAL A 455 -6.60 -7.26 -13.72
N ILE A 456 -6.37 -8.58 -13.71
CA ILE A 456 -6.13 -9.38 -14.93
C ILE A 456 -7.33 -9.26 -15.88
N GLU A 457 -8.56 -9.41 -15.39
CA GLU A 457 -9.78 -9.26 -16.19
C GLU A 457 -9.89 -7.86 -16.80
N GLY A 458 -9.68 -6.80 -16.00
CA GLY A 458 -9.71 -5.42 -16.47
C GLY A 458 -8.63 -5.11 -17.51
N LEU A 459 -7.43 -5.65 -17.33
CA LEU A 459 -6.32 -5.55 -18.28
C LEU A 459 -6.63 -6.25 -19.60
N ALA A 460 -7.23 -7.44 -19.54
CA ALA A 460 -7.65 -8.20 -20.73
C ALA A 460 -8.77 -7.48 -21.50
N ILE A 461 -9.76 -6.91 -20.79
CA ILE A 461 -10.82 -6.09 -21.42
C ILE A 461 -10.21 -4.88 -22.13
N ALA A 462 -9.27 -4.19 -21.49
CA ALA A 462 -8.56 -3.06 -22.09
C ALA A 462 -7.78 -3.48 -23.35
N ALA A 463 -7.11 -4.64 -23.33
CA ALA A 463 -6.39 -5.18 -24.47
C ALA A 463 -7.33 -5.50 -25.64
N VAL A 464 -8.47 -6.15 -25.39
CA VAL A 464 -9.51 -6.42 -26.40
C VAL A 464 -10.04 -5.11 -26.99
N ALA A 465 -10.35 -4.13 -26.16
CA ALA A 465 -10.91 -2.85 -26.59
C ALA A 465 -9.98 -2.08 -27.54
N VAL A 466 -8.66 -2.08 -27.26
CA VAL A 466 -7.70 -1.34 -28.12
C VAL A 466 -7.11 -2.19 -29.23
N GLY A 467 -7.29 -3.51 -29.22
CA GLY A 467 -6.74 -4.46 -30.18
C GLY A 467 -5.26 -4.78 -29.90
N ALA A 468 -4.89 -4.94 -28.65
CA ALA A 468 -3.55 -5.33 -28.23
C ALA A 468 -3.47 -6.82 -27.92
N HIS A 469 -2.38 -7.46 -28.29
CA HIS A 469 -2.09 -8.87 -28.04
C HIS A 469 -0.99 -9.09 -26.99
N GLU A 470 -0.41 -8.02 -26.50
CA GLU A 470 0.59 -8.05 -25.45
C GLU A 470 0.23 -7.04 -24.35
N ALA A 471 0.30 -7.53 -23.10
CA ALA A 471 0.05 -6.72 -21.93
C ALA A 471 1.14 -6.93 -20.88
N ILE A 472 1.38 -5.92 -20.07
CA ILE A 472 2.47 -5.92 -19.08
C ILE A 472 1.94 -5.41 -17.74
N PHE A 473 2.17 -6.18 -16.68
CA PHE A 473 2.12 -5.65 -15.32
C PHE A 473 3.48 -5.03 -15.00
N TYR A 474 3.50 -3.73 -14.71
CA TYR A 474 4.68 -3.07 -14.16
C TYR A 474 4.44 -2.83 -12.68
N VAL A 475 5.14 -3.57 -11.82
CA VAL A 475 4.92 -3.57 -10.36
C VAL A 475 6.26 -3.35 -9.64
N ARG A 476 6.26 -2.54 -8.60
CA ARG A 476 7.46 -2.24 -7.81
C ARG A 476 8.01 -3.47 -7.11
N HIS A 477 9.36 -3.58 -7.04
CA HIS A 477 10.04 -4.64 -6.27
C HIS A 477 9.76 -4.57 -4.76
N GLU A 478 9.41 -3.38 -4.24
CA GLU A 478 9.07 -3.19 -2.82
C GLU A 478 7.73 -3.84 -2.43
N TYR A 479 6.97 -4.36 -3.41
CA TYR A 479 5.69 -5.04 -3.21
C TYR A 479 5.78 -6.56 -3.49
N PRO A 480 6.64 -7.31 -2.75
CA PRO A 480 6.89 -8.72 -3.05
C PRO A 480 5.64 -9.60 -2.94
N GLN A 481 4.72 -9.29 -2.01
CA GLN A 481 3.46 -10.01 -1.87
C GLN A 481 2.55 -9.83 -3.09
N ALA A 482 2.41 -8.59 -3.59
CA ALA A 482 1.64 -8.31 -4.80
C ALA A 482 2.22 -9.06 -6.02
N LEU A 483 3.55 -9.02 -6.18
CA LEU A 483 4.25 -9.75 -7.24
C LEU A 483 3.99 -11.26 -7.16
N ARG A 484 4.09 -11.88 -5.97
CA ARG A 484 3.82 -13.30 -5.77
C ARG A 484 2.38 -13.66 -6.16
N ARG A 485 1.39 -12.88 -5.71
CA ARG A 485 -0.02 -13.14 -5.97
C ARG A 485 -0.40 -12.93 -7.43
N VAL A 486 0.09 -11.86 -8.07
CA VAL A 486 -0.15 -11.63 -9.52
C VAL A 486 0.49 -12.75 -10.35
N ARG A 487 1.73 -13.19 -10.04
CA ARG A 487 2.36 -14.33 -10.71
C ARG A 487 1.55 -15.62 -10.57
N ALA A 488 1.09 -15.92 -9.35
CA ALA A 488 0.30 -17.13 -9.07
C ALA A 488 -1.06 -17.08 -9.78
N ALA A 489 -1.75 -15.95 -9.74
CA ALA A 489 -3.03 -15.76 -10.41
C ALA A 489 -2.90 -15.85 -11.95
N LEU A 490 -1.86 -15.24 -12.51
CA LEU A 490 -1.60 -15.32 -13.95
C LEU A 490 -1.28 -16.75 -14.39
N ALA A 491 -0.40 -17.45 -13.66
CA ALA A 491 -0.08 -18.86 -13.94
C ALA A 491 -1.32 -19.75 -13.88
N GLU A 492 -2.28 -19.50 -12.98
CA GLU A 492 -3.53 -20.26 -12.93
C GLU A 492 -4.43 -19.95 -14.12
N CYS A 493 -4.50 -18.68 -14.57
CA CYS A 493 -5.22 -18.31 -15.79
C CYS A 493 -4.61 -18.97 -17.05
N GLU A 494 -3.28 -18.99 -17.16
CA GLU A 494 -2.55 -19.66 -18.25
C GLU A 494 -2.78 -21.16 -18.24
N ARG A 495 -2.69 -21.81 -17.08
CA ARG A 495 -2.94 -23.25 -16.91
C ARG A 495 -4.36 -23.66 -17.36
N ARG A 496 -5.35 -22.78 -17.15
CA ARG A 496 -6.73 -23.03 -17.62
C ARG A 496 -6.96 -22.65 -19.07
N GLY A 497 -5.94 -22.14 -19.76
CA GLY A 497 -6.06 -21.69 -21.15
C GLY A 497 -6.94 -20.42 -21.29
N TRP A 498 -6.95 -19.58 -20.26
CA TRP A 498 -7.73 -18.34 -20.24
C TRP A 498 -6.94 -17.12 -20.66
N VAL A 499 -5.62 -17.23 -20.68
CA VAL A 499 -4.65 -16.26 -21.19
C VAL A 499 -3.60 -17.02 -21.97
N GLY A 500 -2.99 -16.43 -22.96
CA GLY A 500 -1.99 -17.03 -23.87
C GLY A 500 -2.46 -17.04 -25.32
N ASP A 501 -2.39 -18.16 -26.01
CA ASP A 501 -2.78 -18.29 -27.42
C ASP A 501 -4.30 -18.11 -27.63
N ARG A 502 -5.07 -18.29 -26.59
CA ARG A 502 -6.53 -18.06 -26.57
C ARG A 502 -6.92 -17.31 -25.30
N LEU A 503 -7.87 -16.38 -25.42
CA LEU A 503 -8.44 -15.65 -24.30
C LEU A 503 -9.83 -16.22 -23.99
N LEU A 504 -10.03 -16.80 -22.79
CA LEU A 504 -11.25 -17.53 -22.41
C LEU A 504 -11.70 -18.55 -23.49
N GLY A 505 -10.73 -19.26 -24.10
CA GLY A 505 -11.00 -20.25 -25.14
C GLY A 505 -11.34 -19.67 -26.53
N ARG A 506 -11.43 -18.35 -26.67
CA ARG A 506 -11.69 -17.66 -27.95
C ARG A 506 -10.39 -17.43 -28.72
N ASN A 507 -10.50 -17.29 -30.07
CA ASN A 507 -9.37 -17.04 -30.96
C ASN A 507 -8.91 -15.57 -30.87
N TYR A 508 -8.44 -15.18 -29.68
CA TYR A 508 -7.80 -13.90 -29.40
C TYR A 508 -6.55 -14.19 -28.55
N PRO A 509 -5.35 -14.15 -29.12
CA PRO A 509 -4.14 -14.36 -28.33
C PRO A 509 -3.88 -13.13 -27.46
N LEU A 510 -3.59 -13.36 -26.18
CA LEU A 510 -3.16 -12.31 -25.26
C LEU A 510 -2.06 -12.85 -24.36
N ARG A 511 -0.84 -12.34 -24.53
CA ARG A 511 0.29 -12.64 -23.65
C ARG A 511 0.40 -11.56 -22.58
N ILE A 512 0.45 -11.99 -21.34
CA ILE A 512 0.61 -11.07 -20.20
C ILE A 512 1.95 -11.38 -19.52
N SER A 513 2.81 -10.37 -19.42
CA SER A 513 4.10 -10.48 -18.73
C SER A 513 4.15 -9.56 -17.51
N ILE A 514 5.10 -9.84 -16.61
CA ILE A 514 5.34 -9.03 -15.41
C ILE A 514 6.73 -8.43 -15.51
N LYS A 515 6.82 -7.10 -15.41
CA LYS A 515 8.08 -6.36 -15.29
C LYS A 515 8.17 -5.77 -13.88
N GLU A 516 9.24 -6.12 -13.20
CA GLU A 516 9.50 -5.67 -11.84
C GLU A 516 10.29 -4.36 -11.89
N GLY A 517 9.72 -3.30 -11.28
CA GLY A 517 10.36 -1.99 -11.20
C GLY A 517 11.57 -2.03 -10.25
N ALA A 518 12.60 -1.26 -10.57
CA ALA A 518 13.86 -1.27 -9.85
C ALA A 518 14.02 -0.11 -8.82
N GLY A 519 12.92 0.49 -8.36
CA GLY A 519 12.93 1.48 -7.29
C GLY A 519 13.20 2.91 -7.76
N ALA A 520 12.36 3.46 -8.64
CA ALA A 520 12.40 4.87 -9.02
C ALA A 520 10.96 5.40 -9.15
N VAL A 521 10.53 6.26 -8.23
CA VAL A 521 9.16 6.83 -8.18
C VAL A 521 8.78 7.54 -9.49
N VAL A 522 9.74 8.12 -10.19
CA VAL A 522 9.52 8.78 -11.49
C VAL A 522 8.97 7.80 -12.55
N CYS A 523 9.17 6.49 -12.39
CA CYS A 523 8.64 5.47 -13.30
C CYS A 523 7.11 5.32 -13.24
N GLY A 524 6.44 5.94 -12.27
CA GLY A 524 4.98 6.14 -12.30
C GLY A 524 4.52 7.05 -13.46
N GLU A 525 5.40 7.92 -13.99
CA GLU A 525 5.14 8.73 -15.18
C GLU A 525 5.22 7.85 -16.44
N GLU A 526 4.24 7.96 -17.33
CA GLU A 526 4.04 7.04 -18.47
C GLU A 526 5.28 6.83 -19.34
N THR A 527 6.01 7.92 -19.69
CA THR A 527 7.16 7.82 -20.57
C THR A 527 8.44 7.36 -19.87
N ALA A 528 8.53 7.60 -18.57
CA ALA A 528 9.58 7.05 -17.71
C ALA A 528 9.38 5.55 -17.48
N LEU A 529 8.13 5.11 -17.27
CA LEU A 529 7.78 3.70 -17.19
C LEU A 529 8.15 2.95 -18.47
N ILE A 530 7.80 3.49 -19.64
CA ILE A 530 8.19 2.92 -20.94
C ILE A 530 9.71 2.78 -21.03
N ALA A 531 10.45 3.83 -20.68
CA ALA A 531 11.92 3.79 -20.71
C ALA A 531 12.48 2.69 -19.78
N SER A 532 11.85 2.48 -18.62
CA SER A 532 12.23 1.41 -17.69
C SER A 532 11.95 0.02 -18.26
N VAL A 533 10.78 -0.20 -18.88
CA VAL A 533 10.45 -1.49 -19.54
C VAL A 533 11.45 -1.78 -20.67
N GLU A 534 11.90 -0.75 -21.37
CA GLU A 534 12.92 -0.84 -22.45
C GLU A 534 14.36 -0.98 -21.91
N GLY A 535 14.57 -1.14 -20.60
CA GLY A 535 15.89 -1.32 -20.00
C GLY A 535 16.71 -0.05 -19.91
N ARG A 536 16.10 1.12 -19.96
CA ARG A 536 16.76 2.42 -19.88
C ARG A 536 16.51 3.11 -18.53
N ARG A 537 17.25 4.20 -18.25
CA ARG A 537 16.91 5.08 -17.12
C ARG A 537 15.45 5.55 -17.25
N GLY A 538 14.68 5.49 -16.18
CA GLY A 538 13.29 5.94 -16.12
C GLY A 538 13.17 7.47 -16.23
N MET A 539 13.61 8.05 -17.32
CA MET A 539 13.57 9.49 -17.55
C MET A 539 12.40 9.86 -18.47
N PRO A 540 11.52 10.80 -18.05
CA PRO A 540 10.43 11.29 -18.88
C PRO A 540 10.94 11.91 -20.19
N ARG A 541 10.12 11.83 -21.23
CA ARG A 541 10.37 12.50 -22.51
C ARG A 541 9.35 13.61 -22.78
N LEU A 542 9.66 14.49 -23.71
CA LEU A 542 8.71 15.48 -24.19
C LEU A 542 7.52 14.81 -24.89
N ARG A 543 6.38 15.41 -24.79
CA ARG A 543 5.14 15.04 -25.47
C ARG A 543 4.62 16.26 -26.22
N PRO A 544 4.16 16.15 -27.49
CA PRO A 544 4.04 14.94 -28.32
C PRO A 544 5.38 14.38 -28.82
N PRO A 545 5.46 13.09 -29.26
CA PRO A 545 4.34 12.15 -29.37
C PRO A 545 3.91 11.59 -28.03
N PHE A 546 2.61 11.39 -27.84
CA PHE A 546 2.04 10.75 -26.66
C PHE A 546 2.23 9.22 -26.72
N PRO A 547 2.24 8.48 -25.59
CA PRO A 547 2.33 7.03 -25.60
C PRO A 547 1.27 6.34 -26.47
N ALA A 548 0.07 6.92 -26.54
CA ALA A 548 -0.99 6.44 -27.42
C ALA A 548 -0.61 6.42 -28.91
N GLN A 549 0.34 7.25 -29.34
CA GLN A 549 0.83 7.35 -30.70
C GLN A 549 2.15 6.59 -30.88
N SER A 550 3.10 6.80 -29.96
CA SER A 550 4.44 6.21 -30.00
C SER A 550 4.91 5.95 -28.56
N GLY A 551 4.61 4.77 -28.04
CA GLY A 551 4.93 4.32 -26.69
C GLY A 551 6.06 3.31 -26.65
N LEU A 552 5.80 2.13 -26.09
CA LEU A 552 6.76 1.05 -25.90
C LEU A 552 7.27 0.56 -27.27
N TRP A 553 8.61 0.55 -27.43
CA TRP A 553 9.32 0.23 -28.67
C TRP A 553 8.79 1.01 -29.88
N GLY A 554 8.35 2.25 -29.64
CA GLY A 554 7.81 3.13 -30.67
C GLY A 554 6.38 2.80 -31.12
N LYS A 555 5.70 1.84 -30.50
CA LYS A 555 4.34 1.39 -30.86
C LYS A 555 3.29 2.04 -29.97
N PRO A 556 2.02 2.18 -30.46
CA PRO A 556 0.91 2.69 -29.66
C PRO A 556 0.76 1.90 -28.36
N THR A 557 0.72 2.60 -27.24
CA THR A 557 0.69 1.97 -25.93
C THR A 557 -0.36 2.61 -25.03
N LEU A 558 -1.26 1.78 -24.50
CA LEU A 558 -2.19 2.14 -23.46
C LEU A 558 -1.56 1.90 -22.09
N ILE A 559 -1.54 2.92 -21.24
CA ILE A 559 -1.08 2.79 -19.85
C ILE A 559 -2.21 3.19 -18.92
N ASN A 560 -2.66 2.28 -18.07
CA ASN A 560 -3.65 2.52 -17.03
C ASN A 560 -3.15 2.07 -15.66
N ASN A 561 -3.54 2.81 -14.63
CA ASN A 561 -3.27 2.48 -13.25
C ASN A 561 -4.05 1.22 -12.79
N VAL A 562 -3.58 0.53 -11.77
CA VAL A 562 -4.18 -0.70 -11.20
C VAL A 562 -5.64 -0.50 -10.80
N GLU A 563 -5.94 0.53 -9.98
CA GLU A 563 -7.30 0.81 -9.51
C GLU A 563 -8.25 1.13 -10.69
N THR A 564 -7.76 1.84 -11.71
CA THR A 564 -8.53 2.11 -12.92
C THR A 564 -8.95 0.82 -13.61
N LEU A 565 -8.04 -0.13 -13.77
CA LEU A 565 -8.32 -1.43 -14.39
C LEU A 565 -9.24 -2.29 -13.52
N ALA A 566 -9.11 -2.24 -12.20
CA ALA A 566 -9.97 -2.98 -11.27
C ALA A 566 -11.45 -2.53 -11.32
N MET A 567 -11.73 -1.29 -11.74
CA MET A 567 -13.10 -0.78 -11.90
C MET A 567 -13.76 -1.23 -13.20
N VAL A 568 -12.98 -1.53 -14.23
CA VAL A 568 -13.49 -1.87 -15.58
C VAL A 568 -14.45 -3.06 -15.59
N PRO A 569 -14.16 -4.21 -14.92
CA PRO A 569 -15.10 -5.33 -14.93
C PRO A 569 -16.48 -4.97 -14.36
N TRP A 570 -16.51 -4.18 -13.30
CA TRP A 570 -17.77 -3.71 -12.71
C TRP A 570 -18.55 -2.84 -13.69
N ILE A 571 -17.89 -1.89 -14.37
CA ILE A 571 -18.52 -1.00 -15.34
C ILE A 571 -19.13 -1.79 -16.52
N ILE A 572 -18.42 -2.79 -17.04
CA ILE A 572 -18.90 -3.63 -18.14
C ILE A 572 -20.07 -4.52 -17.70
N ARG A 573 -20.11 -4.98 -16.45
CA ARG A 573 -21.22 -5.78 -15.92
C ARG A 573 -22.49 -4.95 -15.72
N HIS A 574 -22.37 -3.76 -15.11
CA HIS A 574 -23.51 -2.95 -14.67
C HIS A 574 -23.87 -1.81 -15.63
N GLY A 575 -23.01 -1.52 -16.63
CA GLY A 575 -23.19 -0.41 -17.57
C GLY A 575 -22.52 0.89 -17.12
N GLY A 576 -22.17 1.73 -18.11
CA GLY A 576 -21.50 3.01 -17.89
C GLY A 576 -22.33 3.98 -17.06
N GLU A 577 -23.64 4.05 -17.29
CA GLU A 577 -24.54 4.96 -16.60
C GLU A 577 -24.65 4.67 -15.10
N ALA A 578 -24.64 3.38 -14.71
CA ALA A 578 -24.67 2.99 -13.30
C ALA A 578 -23.45 3.54 -12.53
N PHE A 579 -22.26 3.50 -13.15
CA PHE A 579 -21.07 4.10 -12.58
C PHE A 579 -21.13 5.64 -12.61
N ALA A 580 -21.63 6.22 -13.67
CA ALA A 580 -21.79 7.68 -13.83
C ALA A 580 -22.79 8.28 -12.84
N GLY A 581 -23.72 7.47 -12.32
CA GLY A 581 -24.65 7.86 -11.24
C GLY A 581 -24.00 8.06 -9.88
N ILE A 582 -22.75 7.61 -9.69
CA ILE A 582 -22.00 7.74 -8.44
C ILE A 582 -21.00 8.89 -8.58
N GLY A 583 -20.80 9.68 -7.52
CA GLY A 583 -19.83 10.78 -7.51
C GLY A 583 -20.41 12.14 -7.84
N THR A 584 -19.55 13.06 -8.30
CA THR A 584 -19.94 14.44 -8.66
C THR A 584 -20.25 14.57 -10.17
N ALA A 585 -20.68 15.76 -10.58
CA ALA A 585 -20.94 16.01 -12.01
C ALA A 585 -19.71 15.84 -12.90
N SER A 586 -18.52 16.21 -12.40
CA SER A 586 -17.25 16.18 -13.15
C SER A 586 -16.35 14.99 -12.80
N SER A 587 -16.55 14.37 -11.62
CA SER A 587 -15.73 13.26 -11.12
C SER A 587 -16.62 12.09 -10.73
N LYS A 588 -16.72 11.08 -11.61
CA LYS A 588 -17.64 9.95 -11.50
C LYS A 588 -17.03 8.77 -10.73
N GLY A 589 -17.93 7.95 -10.16
CA GLY A 589 -17.59 6.70 -9.49
C GLY A 589 -17.01 6.88 -8.08
N THR A 590 -16.26 5.89 -7.66
CA THR A 590 -15.58 5.83 -6.37
C THR A 590 -14.08 6.08 -6.51
N LYS A 591 -13.42 6.26 -5.37
CA LYS A 591 -11.95 6.29 -5.26
C LYS A 591 -11.52 5.56 -4.00
N VAL A 592 -10.50 4.74 -4.14
CA VAL A 592 -9.85 4.09 -2.99
C VAL A 592 -8.84 5.05 -2.37
N PHE A 593 -8.89 5.21 -1.05
CA PHE A 593 -7.94 6.03 -0.29
C PHE A 593 -7.26 5.23 0.81
N SER A 594 -5.98 5.49 0.99
CA SER A 594 -5.25 5.10 2.18
C SER A 594 -5.35 6.22 3.22
N LEU A 595 -6.01 5.96 4.34
CA LEU A 595 -6.15 6.89 5.44
C LEU A 595 -5.14 6.54 6.53
N ALA A 596 -4.17 7.44 6.77
CA ALA A 596 -3.06 7.23 7.68
C ALA A 596 -2.70 8.50 8.47
N GLY A 597 -1.66 8.44 9.29
CA GLY A 597 -1.20 9.57 10.12
C GLY A 597 -1.87 9.61 11.48
N LYS A 598 -2.27 10.81 11.92
CA LYS A 598 -2.81 11.05 13.26
C LYS A 598 -4.33 10.81 13.39
N VAL A 599 -4.86 9.91 12.58
CA VAL A 599 -6.28 9.53 12.59
C VAL A 599 -6.51 8.29 13.47
N ARG A 600 -7.65 8.22 14.13
CA ARG A 600 -7.96 7.12 15.08
C ARG A 600 -8.23 5.80 14.37
N ARG A 601 -8.91 5.83 13.22
CA ARG A 601 -9.25 4.65 12.42
C ARG A 601 -8.51 4.73 11.08
N ALA A 602 -7.26 4.30 11.10
CA ALA A 602 -6.42 4.22 9.92
C ALA A 602 -6.73 2.95 9.12
N GLY A 603 -6.79 3.06 7.78
CA GLY A 603 -7.11 1.91 6.94
C GLY A 603 -7.23 2.27 5.47
N LEU A 604 -7.82 1.35 4.71
CA LEU A 604 -8.23 1.57 3.34
C LEU A 604 -9.73 1.77 3.29
N ILE A 605 -10.14 2.77 2.52
CA ILE A 605 -11.54 3.13 2.33
C ILE A 605 -11.81 3.34 0.84
N GLU A 606 -12.96 2.88 0.36
CA GLU A 606 -13.46 3.21 -0.97
C GLU A 606 -14.75 4.01 -0.84
N ILE A 607 -14.71 5.25 -1.29
CA ILE A 607 -15.78 6.22 -1.11
C ILE A 607 -16.21 6.84 -2.44
N PRO A 608 -17.48 7.28 -2.57
CA PRO A 608 -17.91 8.08 -3.71
C PRO A 608 -17.09 9.36 -3.84
N MET A 609 -16.77 9.73 -5.06
CA MET A 609 -16.20 11.04 -5.36
C MET A 609 -17.15 12.13 -4.86
N GLY A 610 -16.61 13.21 -4.27
CA GLY A 610 -17.41 14.29 -3.67
C GLY A 610 -17.66 14.15 -2.16
N THR A 611 -17.30 13.03 -1.55
CA THR A 611 -17.26 12.91 -0.08
C THR A 611 -16.29 13.97 0.46
N THR A 612 -16.68 14.72 1.52
CA THR A 612 -15.86 15.80 2.04
C THR A 612 -14.68 15.28 2.89
N LEU A 613 -13.60 16.06 2.95
CA LEU A 613 -12.47 15.73 3.82
C LEU A 613 -12.90 15.60 5.30
N ARG A 614 -13.88 16.41 5.75
CA ARG A 614 -14.44 16.32 7.10
C ARG A 614 -15.10 14.97 7.34
N GLN A 615 -15.96 14.53 6.43
CA GLN A 615 -16.60 13.22 6.53
C GLN A 615 -15.59 12.08 6.57
N ILE A 616 -14.53 12.18 5.77
CA ILE A 616 -13.46 11.17 5.75
C ILE A 616 -12.69 11.16 7.07
N VAL A 617 -12.26 12.32 7.57
CA VAL A 617 -11.39 12.39 8.76
C VAL A 617 -12.19 12.16 10.04
N GLU A 618 -13.31 12.87 10.23
CA GLU A 618 -14.05 12.88 11.49
C GLU A 618 -15.02 11.70 11.60
N GLU A 619 -15.80 11.44 10.55
CA GLU A 619 -16.85 10.40 10.62
C GLU A 619 -16.30 9.00 10.32
N ILE A 620 -15.64 8.82 9.17
CA ILE A 620 -15.05 7.53 8.79
C ILE A 620 -13.81 7.25 9.64
N GLY A 621 -12.87 8.18 9.67
CA GLY A 621 -11.60 8.09 10.39
C GLY A 621 -11.70 8.23 11.91
N GLY A 622 -12.82 8.73 12.44
CA GLY A 622 -13.04 8.92 13.86
C GLY A 622 -12.27 10.08 14.50
N GLY A 623 -11.77 11.00 13.67
CA GLY A 623 -11.03 12.18 14.11
C GLY A 623 -9.61 11.86 14.59
N VAL A 624 -8.97 12.84 15.21
CA VAL A 624 -7.64 12.71 15.83
C VAL A 624 -7.74 12.21 17.28
N ALA A 625 -6.61 11.96 17.93
CA ALA A 625 -6.57 11.49 19.31
C ALA A 625 -7.26 12.48 20.28
N ALA A 626 -7.85 11.98 21.35
CA ALA A 626 -8.49 12.81 22.37
C ALA A 626 -7.50 13.84 22.93
N GLY A 627 -7.96 15.09 23.12
CA GLY A 627 -7.13 16.21 23.57
C GLY A 627 -6.23 16.82 22.50
N ARG A 628 -6.27 16.33 21.25
CA ARG A 628 -5.59 16.91 20.09
C ARG A 628 -6.56 17.62 19.15
N ARG A 629 -6.06 18.55 18.36
CA ARG A 629 -6.85 19.26 17.36
C ARG A 629 -6.46 18.85 15.97
N PHE A 630 -7.46 18.54 15.14
CA PHE A 630 -7.25 18.31 13.73
C PHE A 630 -6.69 19.58 13.07
N LYS A 631 -5.54 19.49 12.43
CA LYS A 631 -4.81 20.63 11.85
C LYS A 631 -4.91 20.68 10.34
N ALA A 632 -4.60 19.58 9.68
CA ALA A 632 -4.58 19.50 8.23
C ALA A 632 -4.72 18.05 7.73
N VAL A 633 -5.06 17.90 6.45
CA VAL A 633 -4.88 16.67 5.67
C VAL A 633 -3.88 16.93 4.57
N GLN A 634 -2.86 16.11 4.49
CA GLN A 634 -2.03 16.04 3.30
C GLN A 634 -2.66 15.02 2.35
N ILE A 635 -2.96 15.43 1.13
CA ILE A 635 -3.61 14.62 0.11
C ILE A 635 -2.83 14.71 -1.21
N GLY A 636 -2.77 13.59 -1.94
CA GLY A 636 -2.10 13.52 -3.25
C GLY A 636 -0.61 13.17 -3.19
N GLY A 637 -0.14 12.54 -2.11
CA GLY A 637 1.26 12.14 -1.95
C GLY A 637 2.22 13.33 -1.76
N PRO A 638 3.54 13.15 -1.90
CA PRO A 638 4.56 14.20 -1.72
C PRO A 638 4.41 15.37 -2.70
N SER A 639 3.74 15.14 -3.79
CA SER A 639 3.44 16.15 -4.83
C SER A 639 2.07 16.80 -4.66
N GLY A 640 1.33 16.41 -3.62
CA GLY A 640 0.01 16.92 -3.29
C GLY A 640 0.03 18.20 -2.49
N GLY A 641 -1.08 18.52 -1.80
CA GLY A 641 -1.22 19.70 -0.98
C GLY A 641 -1.59 19.43 0.47
N CYS A 642 -1.29 20.37 1.35
CA CYS A 642 -1.72 20.35 2.74
C CYS A 642 -2.99 21.22 2.90
N VAL A 643 -4.14 20.57 3.09
CA VAL A 643 -5.44 21.23 3.24
C VAL A 643 -5.71 21.47 4.72
N PRO A 644 -5.89 22.73 5.17
CA PRO A 644 -6.13 23.03 6.58
C PRO A 644 -7.54 22.60 7.04
N ALA A 645 -7.71 22.32 8.32
CA ALA A 645 -8.97 21.88 8.92
C ALA A 645 -10.17 22.83 8.63
N ARG A 646 -9.92 24.15 8.46
CA ARG A 646 -10.96 25.12 8.09
C ARG A 646 -11.54 24.91 6.68
N LEU A 647 -10.82 24.19 5.82
CA LEU A 647 -11.27 23.81 4.47
C LEU A 647 -11.68 22.33 4.40
N ALA A 648 -11.93 21.67 5.53
CA ALA A 648 -12.27 20.25 5.56
C ALA A 648 -13.62 19.91 4.90
N ASP A 649 -14.48 20.89 4.66
CA ASP A 649 -15.74 20.71 3.94
C ASP A 649 -15.56 20.66 2.41
N THR A 650 -14.32 20.79 1.92
CA THR A 650 -14.00 20.61 0.49
C THR A 650 -14.35 19.19 0.03
N PRO A 651 -15.15 19.05 -1.04
CA PRO A 651 -15.38 17.76 -1.67
C PRO A 651 -14.08 17.16 -2.22
N VAL A 652 -13.91 15.86 -2.07
CA VAL A 652 -12.76 15.15 -2.63
C VAL A 652 -13.08 14.77 -4.07
N ASP A 653 -12.77 15.66 -4.99
CA ASP A 653 -12.80 15.47 -6.43
C ASP A 653 -11.62 16.21 -7.10
N TYR A 654 -11.44 15.98 -8.42
CA TYR A 654 -10.26 16.52 -9.11
C TYR A 654 -10.25 18.06 -9.19
N GLU A 655 -11.39 18.65 -9.34
CA GLU A 655 -11.58 20.09 -9.54
C GLU A 655 -11.47 20.82 -8.20
N SER A 656 -12.28 20.43 -7.23
CA SER A 656 -12.34 21.09 -5.91
C SER A 656 -11.00 21.06 -5.18
N LEU A 657 -10.25 19.95 -5.28
CA LEU A 657 -8.92 19.86 -4.70
C LEU A 657 -7.91 20.78 -5.40
N ARG A 658 -7.97 20.88 -6.73
CA ARG A 658 -7.09 21.77 -7.50
C ARG A 658 -7.32 23.24 -7.17
N ASP A 659 -8.57 23.67 -6.99
CA ASP A 659 -8.95 25.05 -6.68
C ASP A 659 -8.35 25.53 -5.35
N ILE A 660 -8.15 24.63 -4.40
CA ILE A 660 -7.47 24.91 -3.14
C ILE A 660 -5.96 24.66 -3.16
N GLY A 661 -5.38 24.33 -4.34
CA GLY A 661 -3.94 24.09 -4.52
C GLY A 661 -3.47 22.68 -4.15
N ALA A 662 -4.38 21.73 -3.92
CA ALA A 662 -4.09 20.33 -3.71
C ALA A 662 -4.31 19.51 -4.98
N ILE A 663 -4.00 18.23 -4.97
CA ILE A 663 -4.33 17.30 -6.04
C ILE A 663 -4.87 15.99 -5.46
N MET A 664 -5.64 15.25 -6.27
CA MET A 664 -6.13 13.92 -5.90
C MET A 664 -4.99 12.93 -5.64
N GLY A 665 -3.97 12.95 -6.50
CA GLY A 665 -2.91 11.96 -6.51
C GLY A 665 -3.44 10.55 -6.68
N SER A 666 -2.66 9.56 -6.26
CA SER A 666 -3.08 8.15 -6.27
C SER A 666 -4.10 7.81 -5.17
N GLY A 667 -4.29 8.67 -4.14
CA GLY A 667 -5.27 8.49 -3.07
C GLY A 667 -4.65 8.35 -1.67
N GLY A 668 -3.37 8.72 -1.50
CA GLY A 668 -2.76 8.83 -0.18
C GLY A 668 -3.33 10.00 0.61
N MET A 669 -3.83 9.75 1.82
CA MET A 669 -4.27 10.76 2.79
C MET A 669 -3.54 10.58 4.11
N VAL A 670 -2.86 11.65 4.56
CA VAL A 670 -2.20 11.66 5.86
C VAL A 670 -2.78 12.77 6.72
N VAL A 671 -3.44 12.39 7.80
CA VAL A 671 -4.06 13.31 8.75
C VAL A 671 -3.00 13.83 9.71
N LEU A 672 -2.99 15.13 9.93
CA LEU A 672 -2.07 15.87 10.79
C LEU A 672 -2.84 16.54 11.91
N ASP A 673 -2.30 16.45 13.12
CA ASP A 673 -2.81 17.15 14.30
C ASP A 673 -1.92 18.35 14.67
N ASP A 674 -2.24 19.02 15.77
CA ASP A 674 -1.55 20.20 16.29
C ASP A 674 -0.08 19.95 16.67
N THR A 675 0.41 18.71 16.70
CA THR A 675 1.83 18.38 16.92
C THR A 675 2.67 18.42 15.65
N ALA A 676 2.07 18.58 14.47
CA ALA A 676 2.78 18.65 13.20
C ALA A 676 3.25 20.09 12.90
N CYS A 677 4.52 20.26 12.56
CA CYS A 677 5.08 21.50 12.04
C CYS A 677 4.91 21.54 10.52
N MET A 678 4.19 22.53 9.99
CA MET A 678 3.91 22.59 8.56
C MET A 678 5.13 22.98 7.72
N VAL A 679 6.10 23.69 8.29
CA VAL A 679 7.39 23.98 7.64
C VAL A 679 8.23 22.70 7.50
N ASP A 680 8.28 21.87 8.54
CA ASP A 680 8.96 20.59 8.51
C ASP A 680 8.29 19.59 7.56
N ILE A 681 6.96 19.57 7.53
CA ILE A 681 6.18 18.76 6.57
C ILE A 681 6.50 19.16 5.12
N ALA A 682 6.54 20.47 4.81
CA ALA A 682 6.93 20.95 3.48
C ALA A 682 8.39 20.56 3.15
N ARG A 683 9.30 20.70 4.10
CA ARG A 683 10.70 20.26 3.98
C ARG A 683 10.81 18.77 3.66
N TYR A 684 10.09 17.95 4.42
CA TYR A 684 10.07 16.48 4.26
C TYR A 684 9.59 16.08 2.84
N PHE A 685 8.47 16.62 2.37
CA PHE A 685 7.96 16.31 1.03
C PHE A 685 8.90 16.75 -0.07
N LEU A 686 9.48 17.92 0.08
CA LEU A 686 10.41 18.42 -0.91
C LEU A 686 11.73 17.62 -0.92
N GLN A 687 12.21 17.18 0.24
CA GLN A 687 13.35 16.25 0.35
C GLN A 687 13.09 14.96 -0.41
N PHE A 688 11.91 14.35 -0.22
CA PHE A 688 11.52 13.16 -0.94
C PHE A 688 11.51 13.42 -2.46
N THR A 689 10.82 14.47 -2.91
CA THR A 689 10.70 14.79 -4.34
C THR A 689 12.06 15.11 -4.97
N GLN A 690 12.94 15.79 -4.24
CA GLN A 690 14.30 16.09 -4.68
C GLN A 690 15.13 14.81 -4.82
N ASN A 691 15.05 13.88 -3.88
CA ASN A 691 15.75 12.60 -3.94
C ASN A 691 15.26 11.73 -5.11
N GLN A 692 13.97 11.82 -5.45
CA GLN A 692 13.35 11.08 -6.55
C GLN A 692 13.42 11.80 -7.91
N SER A 693 14.10 12.92 -7.97
CA SER A 693 14.32 13.64 -9.24
C SER A 693 15.20 12.84 -10.19
N CYS A 694 14.72 12.56 -11.41
CA CYS A 694 15.53 11.89 -12.43
C CYS A 694 16.72 12.71 -12.94
N GLY A 695 16.84 13.97 -12.51
CA GLY A 695 17.96 14.88 -12.87
C GLY A 695 17.90 15.48 -14.27
N LYS A 696 16.89 15.18 -15.11
CA LYS A 696 16.85 15.58 -16.53
C LYS A 696 16.66 17.08 -16.73
N CYS A 697 15.69 17.71 -16.04
CA CYS A 697 15.39 19.13 -16.24
C CYS A 697 15.97 19.99 -15.10
N THR A 698 16.49 21.18 -15.44
CA THR A 698 17.17 22.07 -14.49
C THR A 698 16.25 22.55 -13.37
N PHE A 699 15.02 22.94 -13.69
CA PHE A 699 14.07 23.45 -12.70
C PHE A 699 13.75 22.41 -11.60
N CYS A 700 13.51 21.15 -11.96
CA CYS A 700 13.34 20.10 -10.99
C CYS A 700 14.65 19.83 -10.24
N ARG A 701 15.75 19.50 -10.95
CA ARG A 701 17.03 19.08 -10.34
C ARG A 701 17.64 20.12 -9.40
N ILE A 702 17.77 21.37 -9.88
CA ILE A 702 18.41 22.47 -9.14
C ILE A 702 17.40 23.24 -8.30
N GLY A 703 16.21 23.54 -8.86
CA GLY A 703 15.20 24.34 -8.18
C GLY A 703 14.68 23.66 -6.91
N THR A 704 14.34 22.36 -6.95
CA THR A 704 13.91 21.65 -5.74
C THR A 704 15.01 21.56 -4.70
N LYS A 705 16.28 21.39 -5.10
CA LYS A 705 17.42 21.40 -4.18
C LYS A 705 17.55 22.77 -3.49
N ARG A 706 17.45 23.85 -4.24
CA ARG A 706 17.52 25.20 -3.68
C ARG A 706 16.36 25.51 -2.72
N MET A 707 15.14 25.13 -3.10
CA MET A 707 14.00 25.25 -2.20
C MET A 707 14.20 24.45 -0.90
N LEU A 708 14.76 23.25 -0.98
CA LEU A 708 15.07 22.40 0.17
C LEU A 708 16.11 23.06 1.09
N GLU A 709 17.15 23.65 0.54
CA GLU A 709 18.17 24.41 1.30
C GLU A 709 17.50 25.56 2.09
N LEU A 710 16.56 26.28 1.47
CA LEU A 710 15.82 27.38 2.11
C LEU A 710 14.96 26.85 3.26
N LEU A 711 14.23 25.73 3.07
CA LEU A 711 13.44 25.09 4.13
C LEU A 711 14.32 24.54 5.27
N ASN A 712 15.49 23.99 4.96
CA ASN A 712 16.45 23.54 5.97
C ASN A 712 16.95 24.73 6.81
N ARG A 713 17.19 25.90 6.20
CA ARG A 713 17.53 27.14 6.94
C ARG A 713 16.39 27.57 7.86
N LEU A 714 15.13 27.49 7.41
CA LEU A 714 13.95 27.80 8.23
C LEU A 714 13.87 26.84 9.43
N CYS A 715 13.93 25.55 9.22
CA CYS A 715 13.84 24.54 10.30
C CYS A 715 15.05 24.58 11.26
N SER A 716 16.18 25.13 10.84
CA SER A 716 17.38 25.31 11.68
C SER A 716 17.52 26.70 12.31
N GLY A 717 16.56 27.60 12.10
CA GLY A 717 16.61 28.98 12.65
C GLY A 717 17.67 29.89 11.99
N LYS A 718 18.19 29.51 10.83
CA LYS A 718 19.24 30.26 10.08
C LYS A 718 18.65 31.02 8.90
N ALA A 719 17.32 31.06 8.77
CA ALA A 719 16.66 31.79 7.70
C ALA A 719 16.45 33.26 8.02
N THR A 720 16.44 34.09 7.00
CA THR A 720 16.08 35.52 7.05
C THR A 720 14.83 35.77 6.20
N ARG A 721 14.23 36.95 6.31
CA ARG A 721 13.10 37.37 5.47
C ARG A 721 13.40 37.21 3.96
N LYS A 722 14.63 37.48 3.54
CA LYS A 722 15.06 37.33 2.15
C LYS A 722 15.00 35.87 1.67
N HIS A 723 15.38 34.92 2.53
CA HIS A 723 15.27 33.50 2.19
C HIS A 723 13.81 33.04 2.00
N LEU A 724 12.88 33.57 2.80
CA LEU A 724 11.45 33.25 2.65
C LEU A 724 10.90 33.85 1.34
N GLN A 725 11.27 35.09 1.01
CA GLN A 725 10.88 35.73 -0.26
C GLN A 725 11.46 34.96 -1.47
N GLU A 726 12.70 34.48 -1.39
CA GLU A 726 13.30 33.66 -2.43
C GLU A 726 12.52 32.35 -2.62
N LEU A 727 12.11 31.68 -1.53
CA LEU A 727 11.31 30.45 -1.60
C LEU A 727 9.95 30.70 -2.28
N GLU A 728 9.28 31.81 -1.97
CA GLU A 728 8.01 32.22 -2.58
C GLU A 728 8.11 32.48 -4.08
N GLN A 729 9.22 33.07 -4.51
CA GLN A 729 9.47 33.37 -5.93
C GLN A 729 9.89 32.13 -6.71
N LEU A 730 10.72 31.27 -6.12
CA LEU A 730 11.28 30.09 -6.78
C LEU A 730 10.25 28.98 -6.97
N ALA A 731 9.34 28.77 -6.01
CA ALA A 731 8.40 27.67 -6.05
C ALA A 731 7.50 27.66 -7.29
N PRO A 732 6.85 28.78 -7.70
CA PRO A 732 6.10 28.85 -8.96
C PRO A 732 6.97 28.58 -10.20
N GLN A 733 8.20 29.09 -10.24
CA GLN A 733 9.12 28.88 -11.37
C GLN A 733 9.48 27.41 -11.55
N VAL A 734 9.69 26.68 -10.44
CA VAL A 734 9.92 25.22 -10.49
C VAL A 734 8.70 24.49 -11.03
N ALA A 735 7.49 24.89 -10.62
CA ALA A 735 6.25 24.30 -11.12
C ALA A 735 6.08 24.50 -12.63
N GLU A 736 6.32 25.70 -13.14
CA GLU A 736 6.16 26.04 -14.56
C GLU A 736 7.27 25.46 -15.44
N GLY A 737 8.52 25.56 -15.01
CA GLY A 737 9.68 25.18 -15.83
C GLY A 737 10.01 23.69 -15.82
N SER A 738 9.39 22.87 -14.99
CA SER A 738 9.65 21.42 -14.91
C SER A 738 9.01 20.65 -16.05
N LEU A 739 9.69 19.57 -16.49
CA LEU A 739 9.28 18.77 -17.63
C LEU A 739 8.06 17.89 -17.36
N CYS A 740 8.05 17.14 -16.25
CA CYS A 740 7.04 16.13 -15.93
C CYS A 740 6.25 16.47 -14.67
N GLY A 741 5.21 15.66 -14.38
CA GLY A 741 4.34 15.82 -13.21
C GLY A 741 5.10 15.92 -11.90
N LEU A 742 6.11 15.06 -11.66
CA LEU A 742 6.89 15.07 -10.42
C LEU A 742 7.49 16.45 -10.12
N GLY A 743 8.19 17.06 -11.08
CA GLY A 743 8.78 18.39 -10.89
C GLY A 743 7.75 19.52 -10.85
N LYS A 744 6.68 19.44 -11.67
CA LYS A 744 5.61 20.44 -11.71
C LYS A 744 4.84 20.54 -10.40
N THR A 745 4.67 19.43 -9.72
CA THR A 745 3.87 19.36 -8.48
C THR A 745 4.74 19.33 -7.20
N ALA A 746 6.06 19.15 -7.33
CA ALA A 746 6.99 19.20 -6.19
C ALA A 746 6.82 20.44 -5.28
N PRO A 747 6.54 21.65 -5.80
CA PRO A 747 6.31 22.84 -4.98
C PRO A 747 4.97 22.90 -4.25
N ASN A 748 3.97 22.06 -4.60
CA ASN A 748 2.61 22.18 -4.02
C ASN A 748 2.56 22.12 -2.49
N PRO A 749 3.26 21.21 -1.77
CA PRO A 749 3.28 21.23 -0.32
C PRO A 749 3.85 22.54 0.23
N VAL A 750 4.86 23.11 -0.41
CA VAL A 750 5.45 24.40 -0.01
C VAL A 750 4.45 25.54 -0.24
N LEU A 751 3.85 25.61 -1.43
CA LEU A 751 2.88 26.65 -1.79
C LEU A 751 1.64 26.62 -0.90
N THR A 752 1.10 25.43 -0.63
CA THR A 752 -0.09 25.29 0.22
C THR A 752 0.22 25.58 1.69
N THR A 753 1.37 25.16 2.21
CA THR A 753 1.75 25.49 3.59
C THR A 753 2.09 26.97 3.76
N LEU A 754 2.73 27.62 2.80
CA LEU A 754 2.93 29.07 2.77
C LEU A 754 1.58 29.81 2.74
N ARG A 755 0.63 29.36 1.93
CA ARG A 755 -0.69 29.98 1.79
C ARG A 755 -1.53 29.88 3.06
N TYR A 756 -1.52 28.71 3.71
CA TYR A 756 -2.47 28.41 4.78
C TYR A 756 -1.91 28.46 6.19
N PHE A 757 -0.58 28.38 6.35
CA PHE A 757 0.14 28.32 7.62
C PHE A 757 1.32 29.30 7.66
N ARG A 758 1.10 30.50 7.11
CA ARG A 758 2.10 31.56 7.04
C ARG A 758 2.69 31.91 8.40
N ASP A 759 1.86 31.89 9.42
CA ASP A 759 2.22 32.20 10.82
C ASP A 759 3.33 31.26 11.34
N GLU A 760 3.34 29.99 10.91
CA GLU A 760 4.42 29.08 11.29
C GLU A 760 5.75 29.44 10.62
N TYR A 761 5.76 29.87 9.37
CA TYR A 761 6.96 30.34 8.68
C TYR A 761 7.52 31.59 9.36
N GLU A 762 6.66 32.53 9.72
CA GLU A 762 7.06 33.73 10.45
C GLU A 762 7.62 33.41 11.84
N ALA A 763 7.04 32.43 12.54
CA ALA A 763 7.58 31.96 13.81
C ALA A 763 8.97 31.35 13.68
N HIS A 764 9.22 30.58 12.58
CA HIS A 764 10.53 30.01 12.31
C HIS A 764 11.60 31.07 12.02
N LEU A 765 11.23 32.18 11.35
CA LEU A 765 12.13 33.35 11.20
C LEU A 765 12.49 33.98 12.55
N GLN A 766 11.62 33.84 13.55
CA GLN A 766 11.86 34.34 14.93
C GLN A 766 12.57 33.27 15.81
N GLY A 767 13.03 32.16 15.23
CA GLY A 767 13.70 31.08 15.98
C GLY A 767 12.75 30.24 16.84
N ARG A 768 11.45 30.17 16.53
CA ARG A 768 10.46 29.36 17.26
C ARG A 768 9.76 28.37 16.36
N CYS A 769 9.58 27.14 16.83
CA CYS A 769 8.72 26.15 16.19
C CYS A 769 7.43 25.97 17.01
N PRO A 770 6.26 26.47 16.58
CA PRO A 770 5.02 26.39 17.36
C PRO A 770 4.57 24.96 17.70
N ALA A 771 4.89 24.01 16.84
CA ALA A 771 4.57 22.59 17.05
C ALA A 771 5.61 21.86 17.92
N GLY A 772 6.70 22.51 18.33
CA GLY A 772 7.77 21.87 19.12
C GLY A 772 8.49 20.73 18.41
N LYS A 773 8.55 20.75 17.06
CA LYS A 773 9.07 19.63 16.25
C LYS A 773 10.51 19.84 15.75
N CYS A 774 10.86 21.06 15.33
CA CYS A 774 12.16 21.37 14.74
C CYS A 774 13.23 21.39 15.82
N THR A 775 14.08 20.37 15.89
CA THR A 775 15.04 20.14 16.97
C THR A 775 16.02 21.33 17.20
N ALA A 776 16.38 22.06 16.15
CA ALA A 776 17.24 23.22 16.25
C ALA A 776 16.55 24.44 16.94
N LEU A 777 15.21 24.47 16.96
CA LEU A 777 14.40 25.59 17.46
C LEU A 777 13.72 25.32 18.81
N ILE A 778 14.00 24.18 19.43
CA ILE A 778 13.37 23.78 20.69
C ILE A 778 14.43 23.54 21.77
N LYS A 779 14.01 23.72 23.02
CA LYS A 779 14.77 23.34 24.20
C LYS A 779 13.87 22.52 25.11
N TYR A 780 14.48 21.64 25.88
CA TYR A 780 13.75 20.91 26.92
C TYR A 780 13.98 21.55 28.27
N ARG A 781 12.90 21.69 29.02
CA ARG A 781 12.92 22.20 30.39
C ARG A 781 12.21 21.21 31.31
N VAL A 782 12.76 21.04 32.51
CA VAL A 782 12.11 20.26 33.54
C VAL A 782 11.29 21.18 34.42
N ARG A 783 10.01 20.86 34.59
CA ARG A 783 9.04 21.61 35.41
C ARG A 783 9.21 21.34 36.89
N ASP A 784 8.56 22.14 37.74
CA ASP A 784 8.63 22.04 39.20
C ASP A 784 7.97 20.76 39.75
N ASN A 785 7.09 20.10 39.03
CA ASN A 785 6.49 18.83 39.38
C ASN A 785 7.43 17.61 39.21
N CYS A 786 8.71 17.83 38.92
CA CYS A 786 9.71 16.76 38.88
C CYS A 786 9.99 16.16 40.26
N THR A 787 9.82 14.86 40.38
CA THR A 787 10.06 14.15 41.68
C THR A 787 11.47 13.61 41.87
N GLY A 788 12.36 13.81 40.85
CA GLY A 788 13.73 13.25 40.92
C GLY A 788 13.79 11.73 40.79
N CYS A 789 12.82 11.11 40.06
CA CYS A 789 12.74 9.65 39.91
C CYS A 789 13.85 9.03 39.04
N THR A 790 14.75 9.83 38.47
CA THR A 790 15.90 9.47 37.60
C THR A 790 15.61 8.76 36.27
N ILE A 791 14.38 8.38 35.98
CA ILE A 791 14.01 7.63 34.74
C ILE A 791 14.50 8.37 33.49
N CYS A 792 14.31 9.69 33.39
CA CYS A 792 14.75 10.48 32.24
C CYS A 792 16.30 10.51 32.10
N ALA A 793 17.06 10.46 33.21
CA ALA A 793 18.51 10.40 33.19
C ALA A 793 18.99 9.02 32.67
N GLN A 794 18.37 7.92 33.13
CA GLN A 794 18.69 6.55 32.69
C GLN A 794 18.44 6.34 31.20
N HIS A 795 17.50 7.07 30.63
CA HIS A 795 17.15 6.97 29.18
C HIS A 795 17.79 8.07 28.32
N CYS A 796 18.69 8.90 28.90
CA CYS A 796 19.36 9.94 28.13
C CYS A 796 20.53 9.34 27.34
N PRO A 797 20.49 9.31 25.98
CA PRO A 797 21.52 8.62 25.20
C PRO A 797 22.87 9.35 25.17
N VAL A 798 22.95 10.57 25.70
CA VAL A 798 24.15 11.44 25.71
C VAL A 798 24.45 11.98 27.08
N ASP A 799 23.90 11.41 28.13
CA ASP A 799 24.12 11.79 29.54
C ASP A 799 23.94 13.30 29.79
N ALA A 800 23.02 13.95 29.09
CA ALA A 800 22.69 15.35 29.24
C ALA A 800 21.87 15.66 30.52
N ILE A 801 21.45 14.64 31.27
CA ILE A 801 20.67 14.77 32.51
C ILE A 801 21.44 14.05 33.62
N PRO A 802 22.01 14.79 34.57
CA PRO A 802 22.69 14.19 35.70
C PRO A 802 21.77 13.30 36.56
N MET A 803 22.26 12.16 37.00
CA MET A 803 21.52 11.26 37.87
C MET A 803 21.50 11.82 39.32
N THR A 804 20.51 12.61 39.63
CA THR A 804 20.33 13.24 40.97
C THR A 804 18.99 12.78 41.58
N PRO A 805 19.00 11.64 42.33
CA PRO A 805 17.78 11.13 42.96
C PRO A 805 17.16 12.16 43.92
N TYR A 806 15.82 12.21 43.94
CA TYR A 806 15.01 13.07 44.81
C TYR A 806 15.19 14.59 44.58
N ALA A 807 15.96 14.99 43.57
CA ALA A 807 16.15 16.40 43.21
C ALA A 807 15.55 16.66 41.82
N ARG A 808 15.06 17.88 41.59
CA ARG A 808 14.63 18.30 40.27
C ARG A 808 15.80 18.21 39.29
N HIS A 809 15.61 17.46 38.21
CA HIS A 809 16.65 17.32 37.21
C HIS A 809 16.83 18.61 36.38
N VAL A 810 18.03 18.79 35.87
CA VAL A 810 18.39 19.88 34.94
C VAL A 810 18.96 19.23 33.68
N ILE A 811 18.55 19.78 32.53
CA ILE A 811 19.02 19.29 31.24
C ILE A 811 20.17 20.18 30.76
N ASP A 812 21.35 19.57 30.54
CA ASP A 812 22.48 20.23 29.90
C ASP A 812 22.14 20.45 28.41
N LEU A 813 21.84 21.67 28.03
CA LEU A 813 21.40 22.04 26.68
C LEU A 813 22.52 21.95 25.64
N GLU A 814 23.79 21.95 26.04
CA GLU A 814 24.94 21.80 25.13
C GLU A 814 25.12 20.33 24.75
N LYS A 815 24.96 19.41 25.70
CA LYS A 815 25.02 17.95 25.46
C LYS A 815 23.73 17.40 24.83
N CYS A 816 22.61 18.08 25.07
CA CYS A 816 21.29 17.58 24.69
C CYS A 816 21.13 17.49 23.15
N THR A 817 20.94 16.29 22.62
CA THR A 817 20.64 16.02 21.19
C THR A 817 19.18 16.26 20.82
N ARG A 818 18.34 16.62 21.77
CA ARG A 818 16.89 16.90 21.58
C ARG A 818 16.11 15.71 21.04
N CYS A 819 16.49 14.49 21.43
CA CYS A 819 15.90 13.22 21.00
C CYS A 819 14.50 12.93 21.55
N ASP A 820 14.00 13.75 22.50
CA ASP A 820 12.69 13.62 23.15
C ASP A 820 12.53 12.41 24.12
N SER A 821 13.53 11.57 24.31
CA SER A 821 13.44 10.37 25.17
C SER A 821 13.05 10.74 26.59
N CYS A 822 13.65 11.78 27.16
CA CYS A 822 13.38 12.22 28.55
C CYS A 822 11.91 12.63 28.76
N ARG A 823 11.24 13.24 27.78
CA ARG A 823 9.84 13.63 27.86
C ARG A 823 8.91 12.44 27.72
N GLN A 824 9.25 11.49 26.87
CA GLN A 824 8.43 10.30 26.62
C GLN A 824 8.41 9.33 27.81
N VAL A 825 9.55 9.17 28.49
CA VAL A 825 9.66 8.26 29.65
C VAL A 825 9.25 8.89 30.98
N CYS A 826 8.97 10.20 31.01
CA CYS A 826 8.61 10.89 32.24
C CYS A 826 7.16 10.57 32.67
N PRO A 827 6.92 9.78 33.74
CA PRO A 827 5.58 9.40 34.15
C PRO A 827 4.77 10.55 34.73
N TYR A 828 5.45 11.64 35.15
CA TYR A 828 4.83 12.83 35.73
C TYR A 828 4.60 13.96 34.73
N GLY A 829 4.96 13.77 33.45
CA GLY A 829 4.89 14.85 32.46
C GLY A 829 5.70 16.10 32.83
N ALA A 830 6.77 15.92 33.62
CA ALA A 830 7.57 17.02 34.13
C ALA A 830 8.55 17.61 33.10
N VAL A 831 8.73 16.99 31.94
CA VAL A 831 9.59 17.52 30.86
C VAL A 831 8.72 18.17 29.79
N GLU A 832 8.99 19.45 29.52
CA GLU A 832 8.30 20.22 28.47
C GLU A 832 9.25 20.70 27.38
N VAL A 833 8.67 21.00 26.22
CA VAL A 833 9.35 21.67 25.10
C VAL A 833 9.07 23.17 25.18
N VAL A 834 10.13 23.99 25.09
CA VAL A 834 10.07 25.46 25.10
C VAL A 834 10.80 26.04 23.90
#